data_23b3336a6fd6eba2816185dbd8223e5b
#
_entry.id   23b3336a6fd6eba2816185dbd8223e5b
#
_cell.length_a   1.000
_cell.length_b   1.000
_cell.length_c   1.000
_cell.angle_alpha   90.00
_cell.angle_beta   90.00
_cell.angle_gamma   90.00
#
_symmetry.space_group_name_H-M   'P 1'
#
loop_
_entity.id
_entity.type
_entity.pdbx_description
1 polymer ?
#
loop_
_entity_poly.entity_id
_entity_poly.type
_entity_poly.pdbx_seq_one_letter_code
_entity_poly.pdbx_strand_id
1 'polypeptide(L)'
;MTDNVLLHLGEEPRFDAIQTADIKPALQTAIAEARAQIAEVKAQTHTDWANTVERLTDITERVGRIWGVVSHLNSVVDTPELRAVYNELMPEITIFFTEIGQDIELYNRFKTIKNSPEFATLSPAQKTKLNHDLRDFVLSGAELPPEQQAELAKLQTEGAQLSAKFSQNVLDATDAFALYFDDAAPLAGIPEDSLAMFAAAAQSEGKTGYKIGLQIPHYLAVIQYADNRELREQIYRAYVTRASELSDDGKFDNTANIDRTLENALQTAKLLGFKNYAELSLFTKMADSPEQVLTFLHDLARRAKPYAEKDLAEVKAFARERLNLADPQPWDLSYASEKLREAKYAFSETEVKKYFPVSKVLAGLFAQIKKLYGIGFAEKTVPVWHKDVRYFELEQNGKTIGGVYMDLYAREGKRGGAWMNDYKGRRRFADGTLQLPTAYLVCNFTPPVGGKEARLSHDEILTLFHETGHGLHHLLTQVDELGVSGINGVEWDAVELPSQFMENFVWEYDVLAQMSAHEETGEPLPKELFDKMLAAKNFQRGMFLVRQMEFALFDMTIYSEDNEGRLKNWPQVLDSVRKEVAVIQPPEYNRFANSFGHIFAGGYSAGYYSYAWAEVLSADAYAAFEESNDVAATGKRFWQEILAVGGSRSAAESFKAFRGREPSIDALLRHSGFDNAA
;
A
#
# COMPACT_ATOMS: atom_id res chain seq x y z
N MET A 1 -6.10 32.27 -23.24
CA MET A 1 -6.14 30.92 -22.64
C MET A 1 -5.56 31.10 -21.25
N THR A 2 -6.34 30.86 -20.21
CA THR A 2 -5.82 30.82 -18.84
C THR A 2 -4.75 29.74 -18.78
N ASP A 3 -3.61 30.08 -18.19
CA ASP A 3 -2.44 29.21 -18.07
C ASP A 3 -2.83 28.00 -17.19
N ASN A 4 -3.05 26.83 -17.81
CA ASN A 4 -3.53 25.63 -17.10
C ASN A 4 -2.38 25.04 -16.28
N VAL A 5 -2.50 25.10 -14.95
CA VAL A 5 -1.47 24.70 -13.99
C VAL A 5 -1.02 23.25 -14.15
N LEU A 6 -1.88 22.35 -14.65
CA LEU A 6 -1.52 20.95 -14.89
C LEU A 6 -0.57 20.75 -16.08
N LEU A 7 -0.55 21.70 -17.03
CA LEU A 7 0.42 21.67 -18.13
C LEU A 7 1.82 22.15 -17.74
N HIS A 8 1.94 22.81 -16.59
CA HIS A 8 3.16 23.42 -16.08
C HIS A 8 3.47 22.94 -14.66
N LEU A 9 3.43 21.63 -14.45
CA LEU A 9 3.78 21.01 -13.17
C LEU A 9 5.28 21.26 -12.87
N GLY A 10 5.54 21.92 -11.74
CA GLY A 10 6.88 22.28 -11.28
C GLY A 10 7.48 21.24 -10.34
N GLU A 11 8.35 21.69 -9.44
CA GLU A 11 8.91 20.84 -8.40
C GLU A 11 7.82 20.29 -7.49
N GLU A 12 6.87 21.13 -7.07
CA GLU A 12 5.64 20.76 -6.35
C GLU A 12 4.41 21.23 -7.14
N PRO A 13 3.37 20.38 -7.27
CA PRO A 13 2.13 20.79 -7.92
C PRO A 13 1.43 21.94 -7.17
N ARG A 14 0.83 22.83 -7.92
CA ARG A 14 -0.02 23.90 -7.38
C ARG A 14 -1.41 23.35 -7.02
N PHE A 15 -1.46 22.44 -6.03
CA PHE A 15 -2.72 21.83 -5.57
C PHE A 15 -3.79 22.84 -5.21
N ASP A 16 -3.38 24.01 -4.71
CA ASP A 16 -4.27 25.15 -4.37
C ASP A 16 -4.93 25.80 -5.59
N ALA A 17 -4.33 25.66 -6.77
CA ALA A 17 -4.79 26.28 -8.01
C ALA A 17 -5.43 25.31 -9.00
N ILE A 18 -5.35 23.99 -8.78
CA ILE A 18 -5.95 22.98 -9.66
C ILE A 18 -7.47 23.01 -9.51
N GLN A 19 -8.17 23.22 -10.63
CA GLN A 19 -9.62 23.14 -10.71
C GLN A 19 -10.04 21.89 -11.49
N THR A 20 -11.16 21.27 -11.13
CA THR A 20 -11.69 20.11 -11.86
C THR A 20 -11.85 20.38 -13.36
N ALA A 21 -12.24 21.60 -13.73
CA ALA A 21 -12.39 22.02 -15.12
C ALA A 21 -11.07 22.07 -15.90
N ASP A 22 -9.92 22.14 -15.23
CA ASP A 22 -8.61 22.18 -15.90
C ASP A 22 -8.14 20.80 -16.37
N ILE A 23 -8.66 19.72 -15.78
CA ILE A 23 -8.14 18.35 -15.94
C ILE A 23 -8.29 17.87 -17.39
N LYS A 24 -9.49 17.90 -17.93
CA LYS A 24 -9.77 17.41 -19.28
C LYS A 24 -8.97 18.15 -20.35
N PRO A 25 -8.99 19.49 -20.38
CA PRO A 25 -8.18 20.24 -21.35
C PRO A 25 -6.68 19.95 -21.22
N ALA A 26 -6.14 19.88 -20.01
CA ALA A 26 -4.72 19.61 -19.81
C ALA A 26 -4.32 18.23 -20.33
N LEU A 27 -5.07 17.19 -19.95
CA LEU A 27 -4.76 15.83 -20.34
C LEU A 27 -4.87 15.64 -21.86
N GLN A 28 -5.94 16.14 -22.47
CA GLN A 28 -6.13 16.04 -23.92
C GLN A 28 -5.04 16.80 -24.70
N THR A 29 -4.64 17.98 -24.23
CA THR A 29 -3.52 18.73 -24.82
C THR A 29 -2.22 17.93 -24.70
N ALA A 30 -1.90 17.43 -23.51
CA ALA A 30 -0.67 16.68 -23.29
C ALA A 30 -0.61 15.38 -24.12
N ILE A 31 -1.72 14.67 -24.25
CA ILE A 31 -1.80 13.45 -25.08
C ILE A 31 -1.63 13.79 -26.56
N ALA A 32 -2.27 14.85 -27.06
CA ALA A 32 -2.14 15.26 -28.46
C ALA A 32 -0.68 15.66 -28.80
N GLU A 33 -0.05 16.44 -27.95
CA GLU A 33 1.36 16.82 -28.09
C GLU A 33 2.27 15.60 -28.00
N ALA A 34 2.01 14.67 -27.07
CA ALA A 34 2.78 13.43 -26.92
C ALA A 34 2.70 12.56 -28.18
N ARG A 35 1.52 12.38 -28.77
CA ARG A 35 1.37 11.64 -30.03
C ARG A 35 2.15 12.25 -31.16
N ALA A 36 2.14 13.59 -31.31
CA ALA A 36 2.94 14.29 -32.33
C ALA A 36 4.45 14.07 -32.10
N GLN A 37 4.92 14.17 -30.87
CA GLN A 37 6.34 13.94 -30.52
C GLN A 37 6.77 12.47 -30.70
N ILE A 38 5.89 11.51 -30.45
CA ILE A 38 6.16 10.09 -30.71
C ILE A 38 6.32 9.86 -32.23
N ALA A 39 5.48 10.50 -33.04
CA ALA A 39 5.63 10.45 -34.49
C ALA A 39 6.98 11.02 -34.96
N GLU A 40 7.49 12.10 -34.34
CA GLU A 40 8.83 12.63 -34.59
C GLU A 40 9.93 11.62 -34.20
N VAL A 41 9.81 10.94 -33.06
CA VAL A 41 10.74 9.88 -32.65
C VAL A 41 10.80 8.77 -33.68
N LYS A 42 9.66 8.35 -34.21
CA LYS A 42 9.56 7.30 -35.24
C LYS A 42 10.13 7.75 -36.58
N ALA A 43 10.05 9.04 -36.92
CA ALA A 43 10.60 9.62 -38.16
C ALA A 43 12.13 9.83 -38.12
N GLN A 44 12.79 9.69 -36.97
CA GLN A 44 14.24 9.84 -36.88
C GLN A 44 14.98 8.77 -37.69
N THR A 45 16.00 9.21 -38.44
CA THR A 45 16.85 8.30 -39.21
C THR A 45 17.86 7.56 -38.33
N HIS A 46 18.24 8.16 -37.22
CA HIS A 46 19.12 7.59 -36.21
C HIS A 46 18.33 6.97 -35.06
N THR A 47 18.71 5.77 -34.66
CA THR A 47 18.15 5.05 -33.52
C THR A 47 19.26 4.86 -32.50
N ASP A 48 19.23 5.63 -31.44
CA ASP A 48 20.13 5.59 -30.30
C ASP A 48 19.38 5.85 -28.99
N TRP A 49 20.08 5.73 -27.86
CA TRP A 49 19.50 5.93 -26.54
C TRP A 49 18.86 7.32 -26.40
N ALA A 50 19.58 8.37 -26.73
CA ALA A 50 19.13 9.75 -26.52
C ALA A 50 17.91 10.11 -27.34
N ASN A 51 17.91 9.75 -28.65
CA ASN A 51 16.82 10.09 -29.57
C ASN A 51 15.60 9.17 -29.44
N THR A 52 15.72 8.02 -28.78
CA THR A 52 14.63 7.03 -28.70
C THR A 52 14.19 6.82 -27.25
N VAL A 53 15.02 6.22 -26.40
CA VAL A 53 14.61 5.82 -25.04
C VAL A 53 14.42 7.05 -24.15
N GLU A 54 15.40 7.95 -24.12
CA GLU A 54 15.34 9.15 -23.30
C GLU A 54 14.21 10.09 -23.78
N ARG A 55 14.09 10.26 -25.08
CA ARG A 55 13.03 11.09 -25.67
C ARG A 55 11.63 10.54 -25.40
N LEU A 56 11.42 9.22 -25.53
CA LEU A 56 10.14 8.58 -25.20
C LEU A 56 9.83 8.70 -23.70
N THR A 57 10.84 8.60 -22.85
CA THR A 57 10.71 8.80 -21.41
C THR A 57 10.23 10.22 -21.07
N ASP A 58 10.78 11.26 -21.70
CA ASP A 58 10.32 12.64 -21.52
C ASP A 58 8.85 12.81 -21.89
N ILE A 59 8.45 12.23 -23.03
CA ILE A 59 7.09 12.34 -23.57
C ILE A 59 6.08 11.66 -22.63
N THR A 60 6.36 10.45 -22.23
CA THR A 60 5.45 9.65 -21.39
C THR A 60 5.40 10.14 -19.95
N GLU A 61 6.52 10.63 -19.41
CA GLU A 61 6.60 11.20 -18.06
C GLU A 61 5.67 12.41 -17.90
N ARG A 62 5.62 13.30 -18.89
CA ARG A 62 4.74 14.48 -18.82
C ARG A 62 3.27 14.09 -18.69
N VAL A 63 2.80 13.18 -19.54
CA VAL A 63 1.41 12.70 -19.48
C VAL A 63 1.15 11.92 -18.19
N GLY A 64 2.07 11.03 -17.83
CA GLY A 64 1.98 10.21 -16.63
C GLY A 64 1.93 11.05 -15.34
N ARG A 65 2.69 12.14 -15.28
CA ARG A 65 2.71 13.04 -14.12
C ARG A 65 1.39 13.79 -13.96
N ILE A 66 0.81 14.30 -15.05
CA ILE A 66 -0.51 14.94 -15.01
C ILE A 66 -1.56 13.97 -14.50
N TRP A 67 -1.60 12.77 -15.07
CA TRP A 67 -2.56 11.74 -14.65
C TRP A 67 -2.30 11.28 -13.21
N GLY A 68 -1.05 11.18 -12.80
CA GLY A 68 -0.66 10.84 -11.43
C GLY A 68 -1.20 11.83 -10.40
N VAL A 69 -1.12 13.14 -10.69
CA VAL A 69 -1.69 14.19 -9.83
C VAL A 69 -3.22 14.07 -9.74
N VAL A 70 -3.89 13.85 -10.87
CA VAL A 70 -5.34 13.66 -10.92
C VAL A 70 -5.77 12.42 -10.15
N SER A 71 -5.07 11.31 -10.34
CA SER A 71 -5.34 10.05 -9.64
C SER A 71 -5.11 10.16 -8.14
N HIS A 72 -4.08 10.90 -7.73
CA HIS A 72 -3.82 11.18 -6.33
C HIS A 72 -4.99 11.96 -5.71
N LEU A 73 -5.42 13.06 -6.33
CA LEU A 73 -6.55 13.85 -5.87
C LEU A 73 -7.83 13.02 -5.78
N ASN A 74 -8.10 12.18 -6.78
CA ASN A 74 -9.25 11.27 -6.74
C ASN A 74 -9.20 10.28 -5.56
N SER A 75 -8.01 9.89 -5.13
CA SER A 75 -7.85 8.97 -3.99
C SER A 75 -7.97 9.65 -2.62
N VAL A 76 -7.68 10.94 -2.50
CA VAL A 76 -7.57 11.64 -1.21
C VAL A 76 -8.57 12.75 -0.98
N VAL A 77 -9.19 13.29 -2.04
CA VAL A 77 -10.23 14.34 -1.98
C VAL A 77 -11.30 14.11 -3.05
N ASP A 78 -11.84 12.90 -3.07
CA ASP A 78 -12.88 12.53 -4.03
C ASP A 78 -14.13 13.40 -3.86
N THR A 79 -14.62 13.92 -4.98
CA THR A 79 -15.90 14.62 -5.09
C THR A 79 -16.67 14.10 -6.30
N PRO A 80 -18.00 14.26 -6.35
CA PRO A 80 -18.76 13.83 -7.53
C PRO A 80 -18.24 14.42 -8.84
N GLU A 81 -17.83 15.69 -8.84
CA GLU A 81 -17.31 16.39 -10.02
C GLU A 81 -15.95 15.85 -10.45
N LEU A 82 -15.03 15.66 -9.51
CA LEU A 82 -13.69 15.10 -9.79
C LEU A 82 -13.80 13.67 -10.26
N ARG A 83 -14.61 12.85 -9.60
CA ARG A 83 -14.86 11.44 -9.98
C ARG A 83 -15.43 11.33 -11.40
N ALA A 84 -16.37 12.20 -11.77
CA ALA A 84 -16.95 12.19 -13.11
C ALA A 84 -15.89 12.44 -14.19
N VAL A 85 -15.04 13.44 -14.00
CA VAL A 85 -13.95 13.74 -14.93
C VAL A 85 -12.90 12.63 -14.96
N TYR A 86 -12.52 12.10 -13.79
CA TYR A 86 -11.60 10.97 -13.68
C TYR A 86 -12.09 9.75 -14.45
N ASN A 87 -13.36 9.36 -14.26
CA ASN A 87 -13.95 8.21 -14.93
C ASN A 87 -14.11 8.44 -16.44
N GLU A 88 -14.41 9.66 -16.88
CA GLU A 88 -14.48 10.01 -18.29
C GLU A 88 -13.13 9.87 -18.98
N LEU A 89 -12.05 10.31 -18.34
CA LEU A 89 -10.70 10.36 -18.95
C LEU A 89 -9.90 9.08 -18.81
N MET A 90 -10.27 8.19 -17.90
CA MET A 90 -9.56 6.94 -17.67
C MET A 90 -9.41 6.08 -18.93
N PRO A 91 -10.45 5.85 -19.76
CA PRO A 91 -10.27 5.13 -21.02
C PRO A 91 -9.27 5.82 -21.97
N GLU A 92 -9.30 7.13 -22.05
CA GLU A 92 -8.43 7.91 -22.93
C GLU A 92 -6.95 7.75 -22.56
N ILE A 93 -6.63 7.85 -21.27
CA ILE A 93 -5.25 7.66 -20.79
C ILE A 93 -4.79 6.21 -20.92
N THR A 94 -5.68 5.26 -20.67
CA THR A 94 -5.37 3.84 -20.83
C THR A 94 -5.08 3.51 -22.29
N ILE A 95 -5.87 4.00 -23.21
CA ILE A 95 -5.67 3.82 -24.65
C ILE A 95 -4.34 4.44 -25.08
N PHE A 96 -4.00 5.64 -24.61
CA PHE A 96 -2.74 6.31 -24.94
C PHE A 96 -1.52 5.45 -24.57
N PHE A 97 -1.44 4.93 -23.34
CA PHE A 97 -0.33 4.07 -22.93
C PHE A 97 -0.34 2.70 -23.61
N THR A 98 -1.52 2.17 -23.91
CA THR A 98 -1.66 0.91 -24.66
C THR A 98 -1.13 1.06 -26.09
N GLU A 99 -1.44 2.16 -26.78
CA GLU A 99 -0.93 2.46 -28.11
C GLU A 99 0.61 2.45 -28.15
N ILE A 100 1.26 3.03 -27.13
CA ILE A 100 2.71 3.05 -26.99
C ILE A 100 3.25 1.64 -26.79
N GLY A 101 2.69 0.91 -25.80
CA GLY A 101 3.14 -0.45 -25.46
C GLY A 101 2.95 -1.46 -26.59
N GLN A 102 2.00 -1.23 -27.51
CA GLN A 102 1.73 -2.08 -28.67
C GLN A 102 2.42 -1.62 -29.95
N ASP A 103 3.17 -0.51 -29.92
CA ASP A 103 3.83 0.04 -31.10
C ASP A 103 5.05 -0.79 -31.49
N ILE A 104 4.89 -1.62 -32.53
CA ILE A 104 5.95 -2.51 -33.05
C ILE A 104 7.15 -1.74 -33.56
N GLU A 105 6.95 -0.52 -34.09
CA GLU A 105 8.06 0.30 -34.60
C GLU A 105 8.92 0.81 -33.47
N LEU A 106 8.31 1.31 -32.36
CA LEU A 106 9.03 1.70 -31.15
C LEU A 106 9.77 0.50 -30.55
N TYR A 107 9.10 -0.64 -30.41
CA TYR A 107 9.71 -1.87 -29.92
C TYR A 107 10.94 -2.27 -30.74
N ASN A 108 10.85 -2.23 -32.05
CA ASN A 108 11.99 -2.54 -32.93
C ASN A 108 13.14 -1.54 -32.79
N ARG A 109 12.86 -0.26 -32.54
CA ARG A 109 13.90 0.73 -32.21
C ARG A 109 14.64 0.40 -30.92
N PHE A 110 13.92 0.00 -29.87
CA PHE A 110 14.53 -0.46 -28.61
C PHE A 110 15.40 -1.71 -28.82
N LYS A 111 14.93 -2.67 -29.63
CA LYS A 111 15.73 -3.87 -30.00
C LYS A 111 16.99 -3.49 -30.78
N THR A 112 16.91 -2.51 -31.66
CA THR A 112 18.07 -2.01 -32.41
C THR A 112 19.13 -1.48 -31.45
N ILE A 113 18.78 -0.69 -30.44
CA ILE A 113 19.73 -0.21 -29.42
C ILE A 113 20.33 -1.38 -28.65
N LYS A 114 19.51 -2.36 -28.21
CA LYS A 114 19.95 -3.54 -27.49
C LYS A 114 21.01 -4.33 -28.26
N ASN A 115 20.89 -4.41 -29.57
CA ASN A 115 21.78 -5.17 -30.47
C ASN A 115 22.90 -4.31 -31.06
N SER A 116 23.00 -3.03 -30.70
CA SER A 116 24.04 -2.11 -31.22
C SER A 116 25.27 -2.08 -30.31
N PRO A 117 26.42 -1.59 -30.83
CA PRO A 117 27.61 -1.34 -30.00
C PRO A 117 27.37 -0.36 -28.86
N GLU A 118 26.39 0.55 -29.00
CA GLU A 118 26.03 1.52 -27.96
C GLU A 118 25.61 0.84 -26.65
N PHE A 119 24.91 -0.30 -26.73
CA PHE A 119 24.46 -1.03 -25.54
C PHE A 119 25.59 -1.34 -24.56
N ALA A 120 26.77 -1.67 -25.09
CA ALA A 120 27.95 -1.95 -24.25
C ALA A 120 28.40 -0.72 -23.45
N THR A 121 28.14 0.50 -23.96
CA THR A 121 28.54 1.77 -23.35
C THR A 121 27.52 2.31 -22.35
N LEU A 122 26.31 1.77 -22.31
CA LEU A 122 25.25 2.18 -21.38
C LEU A 122 25.63 1.83 -19.94
N SER A 123 25.15 2.65 -19.00
CA SER A 123 25.29 2.36 -17.58
C SER A 123 24.53 1.08 -17.17
N PRO A 124 24.84 0.43 -16.03
CA PRO A 124 24.05 -0.70 -15.55
C PRO A 124 22.56 -0.37 -15.40
N ALA A 125 22.21 0.82 -14.89
CA ALA A 125 20.83 1.24 -14.76
C ALA A 125 20.12 1.39 -16.12
N GLN A 126 20.79 2.00 -17.10
CA GLN A 126 20.27 2.12 -18.46
C GLN A 126 20.06 0.76 -19.12
N LYS A 127 20.98 -0.17 -18.95
CA LYS A 127 20.85 -1.55 -19.45
C LYS A 127 19.64 -2.27 -18.83
N THR A 128 19.47 -2.15 -17.53
CA THR A 128 18.31 -2.73 -16.82
C THR A 128 17.00 -2.10 -17.31
N LYS A 129 16.95 -0.77 -17.41
CA LYS A 129 15.77 -0.06 -17.94
C LYS A 129 15.42 -0.56 -19.34
N LEU A 130 16.39 -0.62 -20.26
CA LEU A 130 16.14 -1.10 -21.63
C LEU A 130 15.61 -2.53 -21.67
N ASN A 131 16.16 -3.42 -20.81
CA ASN A 131 15.68 -4.80 -20.72
C ASN A 131 14.25 -4.86 -20.16
N HIS A 132 13.91 -4.05 -19.16
CA HIS A 132 12.54 -3.94 -18.64
C HIS A 132 11.60 -3.37 -19.69
N ASP A 133 11.97 -2.32 -20.39
CA ASP A 133 11.15 -1.73 -21.43
C ASP A 133 10.86 -2.73 -22.56
N LEU A 134 11.85 -3.49 -23.02
CA LEU A 134 11.68 -4.54 -24.03
C LEU A 134 10.73 -5.65 -23.57
N ARG A 135 10.87 -6.10 -22.32
CA ARG A 135 9.94 -7.04 -21.68
C ARG A 135 8.53 -6.49 -21.66
N ASP A 136 8.38 -5.24 -21.24
CA ASP A 136 7.09 -4.59 -21.08
C ASP A 136 6.38 -4.31 -22.40
N PHE A 137 7.10 -4.05 -23.49
CA PHE A 137 6.53 -4.05 -24.84
C PHE A 137 5.91 -5.41 -25.20
N VAL A 138 6.59 -6.50 -24.91
CA VAL A 138 6.05 -7.85 -25.15
C VAL A 138 4.81 -8.11 -24.30
N LEU A 139 4.84 -7.76 -23.03
CA LEU A 139 3.69 -7.92 -22.11
C LEU A 139 2.53 -6.97 -22.46
N SER A 140 2.78 -5.89 -23.16
CA SER A 140 1.74 -4.98 -23.69
C SER A 140 1.16 -5.44 -25.02
N GLY A 141 1.73 -6.48 -25.63
CA GLY A 141 1.24 -7.06 -26.87
C GLY A 141 1.89 -6.51 -28.14
N ALA A 142 3.09 -5.92 -28.07
CA ALA A 142 3.77 -5.37 -29.26
C ALA A 142 3.98 -6.40 -30.37
N GLU A 143 4.18 -7.66 -30.04
CA GLU A 143 4.39 -8.77 -30.99
C GLU A 143 3.10 -9.48 -31.42
N LEU A 144 1.95 -9.10 -30.88
CA LEU A 144 0.67 -9.71 -31.22
C LEU A 144 0.16 -9.26 -32.59
N PRO A 145 -0.61 -10.11 -33.31
CA PRO A 145 -1.34 -9.68 -34.50
C PRO A 145 -2.31 -8.53 -34.18
N PRO A 146 -2.64 -7.65 -35.17
CA PRO A 146 -3.47 -6.47 -34.95
C PRO A 146 -4.83 -6.74 -34.28
N GLU A 147 -5.49 -7.85 -34.61
CA GLU A 147 -6.77 -8.24 -34.01
C GLU A 147 -6.63 -8.56 -32.53
N GLN A 148 -5.57 -9.28 -32.16
CA GLN A 148 -5.29 -9.60 -30.75
C GLN A 148 -4.81 -8.38 -29.97
N GLN A 149 -4.07 -7.46 -30.61
CA GLN A 149 -3.72 -6.18 -30.01
C GLN A 149 -4.97 -5.36 -29.66
N ALA A 150 -5.94 -5.30 -30.59
CA ALA A 150 -7.20 -4.59 -30.36
C ALA A 150 -8.01 -5.21 -29.23
N GLU A 151 -8.04 -6.55 -29.13
CA GLU A 151 -8.70 -7.25 -28.04
C GLU A 151 -8.01 -6.99 -26.70
N LEU A 152 -6.69 -7.06 -26.64
CA LEU A 152 -5.92 -6.74 -25.43
C LEU A 152 -6.15 -5.29 -24.99
N ALA A 153 -6.18 -4.34 -25.91
CA ALA A 153 -6.46 -2.94 -25.61
C ALA A 153 -7.85 -2.75 -24.96
N LYS A 154 -8.86 -3.46 -25.44
CA LYS A 154 -10.21 -3.46 -24.82
C LYS A 154 -10.17 -4.03 -23.40
N LEU A 155 -9.47 -5.14 -23.20
CA LEU A 155 -9.35 -5.78 -21.89
C LEU A 155 -8.59 -4.88 -20.90
N GLN A 156 -7.54 -4.19 -21.32
CA GLN A 156 -6.81 -3.25 -20.48
C GLN A 156 -7.68 -2.05 -20.06
N THR A 157 -8.42 -1.48 -21.00
CA THR A 157 -9.36 -0.37 -20.71
C THR A 157 -10.45 -0.81 -19.76
N GLU A 158 -11.06 -1.96 -20.01
CA GLU A 158 -12.07 -2.54 -19.12
C GLU A 158 -11.50 -2.84 -17.74
N GLY A 159 -10.30 -3.41 -17.65
CA GLY A 159 -9.63 -3.70 -16.39
C GLY A 159 -9.40 -2.45 -15.54
N ALA A 160 -8.98 -1.35 -16.14
CA ALA A 160 -8.85 -0.07 -15.47
C ALA A 160 -10.19 0.45 -14.93
N GLN A 161 -11.26 0.35 -15.71
CA GLN A 161 -12.61 0.74 -15.31
C GLN A 161 -13.15 -0.13 -14.18
N LEU A 162 -12.95 -1.45 -14.25
CA LEU A 162 -13.35 -2.40 -13.19
C LEU A 162 -12.64 -2.10 -11.88
N SER A 163 -11.34 -1.85 -11.91
CA SER A 163 -10.52 -1.48 -10.75
C SER A 163 -11.02 -0.18 -10.09
N ALA A 164 -11.23 0.86 -10.88
CA ALA A 164 -11.75 2.13 -10.37
C ALA A 164 -13.14 1.97 -9.77
N LYS A 165 -14.04 1.25 -10.46
CA LYS A 165 -15.41 1.01 -9.97
C LYS A 165 -15.41 0.23 -8.67
N PHE A 166 -14.55 -0.79 -8.54
CA PHE A 166 -14.40 -1.54 -7.31
C PHE A 166 -14.02 -0.62 -6.13
N SER A 167 -12.99 0.19 -6.32
CA SER A 167 -12.51 1.12 -5.29
C SER A 167 -13.57 2.17 -4.91
N GLN A 168 -14.26 2.74 -5.90
CA GLN A 168 -15.34 3.70 -5.70
C GLN A 168 -16.51 3.10 -4.93
N ASN A 169 -16.92 1.88 -5.26
CA ASN A 169 -17.99 1.17 -4.56
C ASN A 169 -17.64 0.92 -3.07
N VAL A 170 -16.40 0.55 -2.78
CA VAL A 170 -15.95 0.37 -1.38
C VAL A 170 -15.95 1.69 -0.62
N LEU A 171 -15.46 2.77 -1.24
CA LEU A 171 -15.48 4.10 -0.63
C LEU A 171 -16.92 4.56 -0.37
N ASP A 172 -17.78 4.48 -1.35
CA ASP A 172 -19.19 4.90 -1.24
C ASP A 172 -19.94 4.08 -0.19
N ALA A 173 -19.74 2.75 -0.15
CA ALA A 173 -20.34 1.91 0.88
C ALA A 173 -19.83 2.24 2.29
N THR A 174 -18.57 2.63 2.41
CA THR A 174 -17.98 3.06 3.68
C THR A 174 -18.56 4.39 4.14
N ASP A 175 -18.68 5.36 3.25
CA ASP A 175 -19.14 6.71 3.57
C ASP A 175 -20.67 6.81 3.71
N ALA A 176 -21.42 5.91 3.09
CA ALA A 176 -22.90 5.89 3.17
C ALA A 176 -23.43 5.44 4.53
N PHE A 177 -22.65 4.69 5.31
CA PHE A 177 -23.12 4.16 6.60
C PHE A 177 -22.91 5.17 7.73
N ALA A 178 -23.95 5.38 8.53
CA ALA A 178 -23.86 6.15 9.77
C ALA A 178 -24.84 5.67 10.83
N LEU A 179 -24.38 5.65 12.08
CA LEU A 179 -25.23 5.52 13.27
C LEU A 179 -25.13 6.82 14.06
N TYR A 180 -26.24 7.27 14.60
CA TYR A 180 -26.33 8.49 15.40
C TYR A 180 -26.84 8.16 16.81
N PHE A 181 -26.22 8.79 17.82
CA PHE A 181 -26.56 8.65 19.23
C PHE A 181 -26.68 10.04 19.84
N ASP A 182 -27.75 10.27 20.62
CA ASP A 182 -27.98 11.56 21.29
C ASP A 182 -27.09 11.74 22.52
N ASP A 183 -26.75 10.63 23.20
CA ASP A 183 -25.91 10.62 24.39
C ASP A 183 -24.89 9.45 24.36
N ALA A 184 -23.96 9.48 25.32
CA ALA A 184 -22.86 8.52 25.39
C ALA A 184 -23.21 7.18 26.07
N ALA A 185 -24.41 7.01 26.64
CA ALA A 185 -24.74 5.82 27.40
C ALA A 185 -24.63 4.51 26.58
N PRO A 186 -25.11 4.45 25.32
CA PRO A 186 -24.92 3.27 24.48
C PRO A 186 -23.47 3.02 24.06
N LEU A 187 -22.57 3.98 24.27
CA LEU A 187 -21.17 3.99 23.85
C LEU A 187 -20.20 3.70 25.01
N ALA A 188 -20.68 3.15 26.09
CA ALA A 188 -19.87 2.79 27.25
C ALA A 188 -18.68 1.90 26.85
N GLY A 189 -17.53 2.13 27.47
CA GLY A 189 -16.28 1.41 27.19
C GLY A 189 -15.43 2.02 26.08
N ILE A 190 -16.00 2.83 25.18
CA ILE A 190 -15.28 3.50 24.11
C ILE A 190 -14.42 4.63 24.70
N PRO A 191 -13.12 4.74 24.32
CA PRO A 191 -12.22 5.76 24.82
C PRO A 191 -12.71 7.19 24.58
N GLU A 192 -12.35 8.12 25.46
CA GLU A 192 -12.79 9.51 25.42
C GLU A 192 -12.39 10.24 24.13
N ASP A 193 -11.19 9.99 23.61
CA ASP A 193 -10.72 10.58 22.36
C ASP A 193 -11.53 10.07 21.15
N SER A 194 -11.95 8.81 21.17
CA SER A 194 -12.83 8.24 20.15
C SER A 194 -14.25 8.82 20.24
N LEU A 195 -14.77 9.02 21.46
CA LEU A 195 -16.05 9.72 21.65
C LEU A 195 -15.97 11.16 21.13
N ALA A 196 -14.87 11.86 21.38
CA ALA A 196 -14.65 13.21 20.85
C ALA A 196 -14.61 13.21 19.31
N MET A 197 -14.02 12.21 18.69
CA MET A 197 -14.04 12.03 17.23
C MET A 197 -15.47 11.83 16.71
N PHE A 198 -16.27 10.99 17.36
CA PHE A 198 -17.68 10.77 16.98
C PHE A 198 -18.52 12.03 17.14
N ALA A 199 -18.28 12.80 18.20
CA ALA A 199 -18.96 14.08 18.42
C ALA A 199 -18.59 15.12 17.33
N ALA A 200 -17.30 15.21 16.98
CA ALA A 200 -16.85 16.08 15.90
C ALA A 200 -17.45 15.68 14.54
N ALA A 201 -17.58 14.39 14.26
CA ALA A 201 -18.23 13.90 13.05
C ALA A 201 -19.72 14.30 12.97
N ALA A 202 -20.47 14.21 14.07
CA ALA A 202 -21.84 14.70 14.14
C ALA A 202 -21.93 16.21 13.95
N GLN A 203 -21.04 16.96 14.62
CA GLN A 203 -21.02 18.42 14.54
C GLN A 203 -20.71 18.92 13.13
N SER A 204 -19.87 18.24 12.37
CA SER A 204 -19.55 18.59 10.98
C SER A 204 -20.79 18.57 10.06
N GLU A 205 -21.82 17.82 10.44
CA GLU A 205 -23.11 17.75 9.77
C GLU A 205 -24.19 18.66 10.42
N GLY A 206 -23.80 19.50 11.36
CA GLY A 206 -24.73 20.36 12.11
C GLY A 206 -25.60 19.59 13.10
N LYS A 207 -25.21 18.38 13.50
CA LYS A 207 -25.93 17.53 14.46
C LYS A 207 -25.29 17.56 15.84
N THR A 208 -26.08 17.34 16.86
CA THR A 208 -25.63 17.11 18.24
C THR A 208 -25.43 15.62 18.48
N GLY A 209 -24.74 15.26 19.58
CA GLY A 209 -24.48 13.86 19.92
C GLY A 209 -23.29 13.28 19.18
N TYR A 210 -23.41 12.05 18.72
CA TYR A 210 -22.31 11.25 18.18
C TYR A 210 -22.70 10.62 16.85
N LYS A 211 -21.75 10.64 15.87
CA LYS A 211 -21.86 9.91 14.60
C LYS A 211 -20.81 8.85 14.54
N ILE A 212 -21.18 7.60 14.25
CA ILE A 212 -20.28 6.48 14.02
C ILE A 212 -20.41 6.05 12.56
N GLY A 213 -19.31 6.11 11.81
CA GLY A 213 -19.20 5.61 10.44
C GLY A 213 -18.44 4.28 10.35
N LEU A 214 -18.02 3.91 9.14
CA LEU A 214 -17.22 2.70 8.88
C LEU A 214 -15.76 3.00 8.52
N GLN A 215 -15.32 4.25 8.60
CA GLN A 215 -13.89 4.55 8.51
C GLN A 215 -13.15 3.78 9.62
N ILE A 216 -11.91 3.37 9.33
CA ILE A 216 -11.16 2.50 10.23
C ILE A 216 -11.10 2.98 11.67
N PRO A 217 -10.82 4.28 11.98
CA PRO A 217 -10.79 4.73 13.38
C PRO A 217 -12.15 4.56 14.08
N HIS A 218 -13.27 4.76 13.38
CA HIS A 218 -14.61 4.56 13.93
C HIS A 218 -14.90 3.09 14.19
N TYR A 219 -14.64 2.24 13.19
CA TYR A 219 -14.86 0.80 13.30
C TYR A 219 -14.04 0.18 14.44
N LEU A 220 -12.74 0.47 14.50
CA LEU A 220 -11.86 -0.08 15.53
C LEU A 220 -12.24 0.37 16.93
N ALA A 221 -12.64 1.64 17.11
CA ALA A 221 -13.08 2.16 18.41
C ALA A 221 -14.28 1.38 18.97
N VAL A 222 -15.23 1.02 18.09
CA VAL A 222 -16.41 0.24 18.51
C VAL A 222 -16.06 -1.22 18.72
N ILE A 223 -15.41 -1.87 17.75
CA ILE A 223 -15.21 -3.32 17.77
C ILE A 223 -14.23 -3.77 18.90
N GLN A 224 -13.30 -2.90 19.29
CA GLN A 224 -12.31 -3.19 20.33
C GLN A 224 -12.77 -2.78 21.73
N TYR A 225 -13.59 -1.72 21.87
CA TYR A 225 -13.82 -1.09 23.15
C TYR A 225 -15.28 -1.00 23.59
N ALA A 226 -16.26 -1.03 22.69
CA ALA A 226 -17.65 -0.88 23.10
C ALA A 226 -18.12 -2.04 23.98
N ASP A 227 -18.62 -1.74 25.18
CA ASP A 227 -19.22 -2.74 26.08
C ASP A 227 -20.55 -3.27 25.51
N ASN A 228 -21.24 -2.46 24.72
CA ASN A 228 -22.51 -2.81 24.08
C ASN A 228 -22.29 -3.85 22.97
N ARG A 229 -22.63 -5.11 23.26
CA ARG A 229 -22.48 -6.24 22.33
C ARG A 229 -23.30 -6.08 21.05
N GLU A 230 -24.54 -5.56 21.15
CA GLU A 230 -25.41 -5.36 20.00
C GLU A 230 -24.81 -4.31 19.05
N LEU A 231 -24.20 -3.25 19.60
CA LEU A 231 -23.48 -2.27 18.79
C LEU A 231 -22.28 -2.87 18.07
N ARG A 232 -21.50 -3.73 18.75
CA ARG A 232 -20.39 -4.44 18.09
C ARG A 232 -20.88 -5.34 16.96
N GLU A 233 -21.96 -6.09 17.17
CA GLU A 233 -22.56 -6.95 16.13
C GLU A 233 -23.05 -6.11 14.94
N GLN A 234 -23.73 -5.00 15.21
CA GLN A 234 -24.26 -4.11 14.18
C GLN A 234 -23.14 -3.50 13.33
N ILE A 235 -22.10 -2.98 13.96
CA ILE A 235 -20.98 -2.36 13.25
C ILE A 235 -20.15 -3.40 12.49
N TYR A 236 -19.93 -4.58 13.07
CA TYR A 236 -19.26 -5.71 12.44
C TYR A 236 -19.99 -6.13 11.17
N ARG A 237 -21.31 -6.36 11.28
CA ARG A 237 -22.13 -6.74 10.12
C ARG A 237 -22.07 -5.71 9.02
N ALA A 238 -22.23 -4.44 9.36
CA ALA A 238 -22.13 -3.34 8.39
C ALA A 238 -20.77 -3.32 7.68
N TYR A 239 -19.70 -3.52 8.43
CA TYR A 239 -18.35 -3.51 7.90
C TYR A 239 -18.04 -4.68 6.97
N VAL A 240 -18.41 -5.92 7.36
CA VAL A 240 -18.08 -7.13 6.58
C VAL A 240 -19.04 -7.37 5.39
N THR A 241 -20.12 -6.61 5.30
CA THR A 241 -21.06 -6.67 4.16
C THR A 241 -20.92 -5.51 3.19
N ARG A 242 -19.96 -4.60 3.43
CA ARG A 242 -19.75 -3.43 2.54
C ARG A 242 -19.57 -3.86 1.08
N ALA A 243 -20.09 -3.04 0.19
CA ALA A 243 -19.99 -3.23 -1.25
C ALA A 243 -20.48 -4.61 -1.72
N SER A 244 -21.56 -5.08 -1.12
CA SER A 244 -22.19 -6.36 -1.47
C SER A 244 -23.71 -6.21 -1.65
N GLU A 245 -24.34 -7.28 -2.08
CA GLU A 245 -25.80 -7.40 -2.20
C GLU A 245 -26.54 -7.26 -0.86
N LEU A 246 -25.83 -7.39 0.26
CA LEU A 246 -26.38 -7.35 1.62
C LEU A 246 -26.36 -5.95 2.25
N SER A 247 -25.79 -4.96 1.58
CA SER A 247 -25.73 -3.58 2.05
C SER A 247 -26.27 -2.60 1.00
N ASP A 248 -26.84 -1.50 1.46
CA ASP A 248 -27.31 -0.38 0.62
C ASP A 248 -28.17 -0.82 -0.59
N ASP A 249 -29.06 -1.82 -0.37
CA ASP A 249 -29.89 -2.42 -1.41
C ASP A 249 -29.11 -2.89 -2.65
N GLY A 250 -27.84 -3.30 -2.45
CA GLY A 250 -26.94 -3.73 -3.52
C GLY A 250 -26.41 -2.61 -4.41
N LYS A 251 -26.60 -1.35 -4.03
CA LYS A 251 -26.20 -0.17 -4.84
C LYS A 251 -24.72 -0.16 -5.18
N PHE A 252 -23.89 -0.62 -4.25
CA PHE A 252 -22.43 -0.62 -4.37
C PHE A 252 -21.86 -2.04 -4.52
N ASP A 253 -22.67 -3.00 -4.93
CA ASP A 253 -22.28 -4.42 -4.99
C ASP A 253 -21.17 -4.67 -6.01
N ASN A 254 -20.04 -5.21 -5.53
CA ASN A 254 -18.86 -5.56 -6.32
C ASN A 254 -18.86 -7.01 -6.84
N THR A 255 -19.90 -7.80 -6.59
CA THR A 255 -19.91 -9.23 -6.96
C THR A 255 -19.71 -9.42 -8.45
N ALA A 256 -20.52 -8.77 -9.29
CA ALA A 256 -20.38 -8.84 -10.74
C ALA A 256 -19.06 -8.23 -11.25
N ASN A 257 -18.55 -7.22 -10.56
CA ASN A 257 -17.26 -6.61 -10.85
C ASN A 257 -16.13 -7.63 -10.62
N ILE A 258 -16.15 -8.38 -9.53
CA ILE A 258 -15.16 -9.43 -9.24
C ILE A 258 -15.21 -10.49 -10.34
N ASP A 259 -16.40 -11.00 -10.68
CA ASP A 259 -16.58 -12.01 -11.73
C ASP A 259 -15.93 -11.53 -13.04
N ARG A 260 -16.23 -10.30 -13.46
CA ARG A 260 -15.68 -9.77 -14.70
C ARG A 260 -14.19 -9.48 -14.61
N THR A 261 -13.68 -9.05 -13.47
CA THR A 261 -12.24 -8.83 -13.22
C THR A 261 -11.46 -10.13 -13.41
N LEU A 262 -11.95 -11.24 -12.86
CA LEU A 262 -11.29 -12.55 -13.00
C LEU A 262 -11.32 -13.06 -14.44
N GLU A 263 -12.44 -12.89 -15.15
CA GLU A 263 -12.54 -13.25 -16.57
C GLU A 263 -11.59 -12.39 -17.44
N ASN A 264 -11.54 -11.08 -17.19
CA ASN A 264 -10.64 -10.15 -17.87
C ASN A 264 -9.17 -10.54 -17.67
N ALA A 265 -8.78 -10.85 -16.43
CA ALA A 265 -7.42 -11.27 -16.11
C ALA A 265 -7.03 -12.56 -16.84
N LEU A 266 -7.91 -13.57 -16.87
CA LEU A 266 -7.65 -14.81 -17.58
C LEU A 266 -7.54 -14.61 -19.09
N GLN A 267 -8.44 -13.84 -19.70
CA GLN A 267 -8.40 -13.52 -21.13
C GLN A 267 -7.12 -12.78 -21.51
N THR A 268 -6.71 -11.81 -20.68
CA THR A 268 -5.46 -11.07 -20.84
C THR A 268 -4.25 -12.01 -20.82
N ALA A 269 -4.17 -12.89 -19.83
CA ALA A 269 -3.08 -13.85 -19.71
C ALA A 269 -2.99 -14.78 -20.91
N LYS A 270 -4.11 -15.31 -21.37
CA LYS A 270 -4.17 -16.21 -22.55
C LYS A 270 -3.74 -15.54 -23.84
N LEU A 271 -4.15 -14.29 -24.07
CA LEU A 271 -3.69 -13.51 -25.23
C LEU A 271 -2.17 -13.35 -25.26
N LEU A 272 -1.56 -13.20 -24.09
CA LEU A 272 -0.11 -13.05 -23.94
C LEU A 272 0.65 -14.37 -23.86
N GLY A 273 -0.04 -15.51 -24.03
CA GLY A 273 0.56 -16.84 -24.08
C GLY A 273 0.82 -17.49 -22.72
N PHE A 274 0.25 -16.96 -21.64
CA PHE A 274 0.30 -17.56 -20.31
C PHE A 274 -0.89 -18.47 -20.06
N LYS A 275 -0.70 -19.48 -19.23
CA LYS A 275 -1.74 -20.43 -18.86
C LYS A 275 -2.88 -19.76 -18.07
N ASN A 276 -2.50 -18.88 -17.14
CA ASN A 276 -3.40 -18.13 -16.28
C ASN A 276 -2.78 -16.80 -15.86
N TYR A 277 -3.55 -15.96 -15.16
CA TYR A 277 -3.08 -14.65 -14.73
C TYR A 277 -1.99 -14.72 -13.67
N ALA A 278 -1.98 -15.74 -12.80
CA ALA A 278 -0.92 -15.89 -11.80
C ALA A 278 0.46 -16.05 -12.46
N GLU A 279 0.58 -16.84 -13.54
CA GLU A 279 1.83 -16.94 -14.30
C GLU A 279 2.24 -15.60 -14.91
N LEU A 280 1.30 -14.85 -15.48
CA LEU A 280 1.55 -13.51 -16.02
C LEU A 280 2.02 -12.56 -14.90
N SER A 281 1.34 -12.55 -13.77
CA SER A 281 1.68 -11.71 -12.61
C SER A 281 3.09 -12.00 -12.09
N LEU A 282 3.47 -13.26 -12.00
CA LEU A 282 4.78 -13.67 -11.47
C LEU A 282 5.93 -13.44 -12.45
N PHE A 283 5.65 -13.23 -13.72
CA PHE A 283 6.70 -13.07 -14.74
C PHE A 283 7.69 -11.93 -14.45
N THR A 284 7.25 -10.91 -13.73
CA THR A 284 8.06 -9.74 -13.34
C THR A 284 8.47 -9.75 -11.85
N LYS A 285 8.29 -10.87 -11.15
CA LYS A 285 8.52 -11.01 -9.71
C LYS A 285 9.69 -11.93 -9.40
N MET A 286 10.06 -12.04 -8.12
CA MET A 286 11.12 -12.92 -7.65
C MET A 286 10.70 -14.40 -7.67
N ALA A 287 9.44 -14.70 -7.32
CA ALA A 287 8.93 -16.06 -7.28
C ALA A 287 8.85 -16.64 -8.69
N ASP A 288 9.26 -17.91 -8.84
CA ASP A 288 9.40 -18.57 -10.15
C ASP A 288 8.08 -19.09 -10.71
N SER A 289 7.15 -19.50 -9.85
CA SER A 289 5.90 -20.12 -10.28
C SER A 289 4.78 -20.01 -9.24
N PRO A 290 3.49 -20.08 -9.66
CA PRO A 290 2.36 -20.17 -8.72
C PRO A 290 2.49 -21.34 -7.74
N GLU A 291 3.01 -22.47 -8.18
CA GLU A 291 3.23 -23.66 -7.34
C GLU A 291 4.26 -23.41 -6.23
N GLN A 292 5.33 -22.69 -6.52
CA GLN A 292 6.31 -22.27 -5.51
C GLN A 292 5.65 -21.39 -4.44
N VAL A 293 4.85 -20.42 -4.86
CA VAL A 293 4.13 -19.51 -3.95
C VAL A 293 3.13 -20.28 -3.10
N LEU A 294 2.31 -21.13 -3.69
CA LEU A 294 1.33 -21.94 -2.95
C LEU A 294 2.01 -22.86 -1.93
N THR A 295 3.10 -23.51 -2.31
CA THR A 295 3.90 -24.35 -1.39
C THR A 295 4.41 -23.54 -0.20
N PHE A 296 4.96 -22.37 -0.45
CA PHE A 296 5.43 -21.44 0.59
C PHE A 296 4.31 -21.03 1.54
N LEU A 297 3.15 -20.62 1.00
CA LEU A 297 2.00 -20.19 1.79
C LEU A 297 1.41 -21.31 2.64
N HIS A 298 1.26 -22.51 2.07
CA HIS A 298 0.78 -23.68 2.81
C HIS A 298 1.75 -24.09 3.94
N ASP A 299 3.06 -24.00 3.71
CA ASP A 299 4.05 -24.30 4.75
C ASP A 299 3.95 -23.29 5.92
N LEU A 300 3.85 -21.99 5.62
CA LEU A 300 3.65 -20.98 6.66
C LEU A 300 2.34 -21.17 7.41
N ALA A 301 1.24 -21.44 6.70
CA ALA A 301 -0.06 -21.69 7.32
C ALA A 301 0.00 -22.90 8.26
N ARG A 302 0.64 -23.99 7.84
CA ARG A 302 0.80 -25.21 8.63
C ARG A 302 1.62 -24.96 9.90
N ARG A 303 2.66 -24.16 9.82
CA ARG A 303 3.49 -23.76 10.99
C ARG A 303 2.74 -22.84 11.95
N ALA A 304 1.96 -21.90 11.44
CA ALA A 304 1.24 -20.92 12.24
C ALA A 304 -0.04 -21.46 12.89
N LYS A 305 -0.70 -22.42 12.25
CA LYS A 305 -2.04 -22.91 12.67
C LYS A 305 -2.12 -23.40 14.12
N PRO A 306 -1.17 -24.21 14.64
CA PRO A 306 -1.20 -24.63 16.05
C PRO A 306 -1.15 -23.45 17.04
N TYR A 307 -0.39 -22.41 16.72
CA TYR A 307 -0.32 -21.18 17.52
C TYR A 307 -1.65 -20.40 17.42
N ALA A 308 -2.24 -20.31 16.24
CA ALA A 308 -3.53 -19.67 16.04
C ALA A 308 -4.67 -20.37 16.79
N GLU A 309 -4.67 -21.70 16.80
CA GLU A 309 -5.65 -22.51 17.56
C GLU A 309 -5.52 -22.26 19.07
N LYS A 310 -4.29 -22.16 19.57
CA LYS A 310 -4.01 -21.84 20.96
C LYS A 310 -4.45 -20.41 21.30
N ASP A 311 -4.14 -19.44 20.44
CA ASP A 311 -4.56 -18.04 20.61
C ASP A 311 -6.10 -17.93 20.68
N LEU A 312 -6.81 -18.60 19.77
CA LEU A 312 -8.28 -18.59 19.75
C LEU A 312 -8.87 -19.27 21.00
N ALA A 313 -8.30 -20.39 21.43
CA ALA A 313 -8.76 -21.08 22.62
C ALA A 313 -8.59 -20.19 23.88
N GLU A 314 -7.48 -19.47 23.99
CA GLU A 314 -7.19 -18.57 25.11
C GLU A 314 -8.21 -17.41 25.16
N VAL A 315 -8.45 -16.73 24.04
CA VAL A 315 -9.39 -15.59 24.01
C VAL A 315 -10.82 -16.03 24.26
N LYS A 316 -11.25 -17.19 23.74
CA LYS A 316 -12.60 -17.76 24.01
C LYS A 316 -12.77 -18.16 25.45
N ALA A 317 -11.77 -18.76 26.07
CA ALA A 317 -11.80 -19.10 27.50
C ALA A 317 -11.93 -17.83 28.35
N PHE A 318 -11.10 -16.83 28.09
CA PHE A 318 -11.17 -15.53 28.78
C PHE A 318 -12.54 -14.86 28.62
N ALA A 319 -13.10 -14.86 27.40
CA ALA A 319 -14.40 -14.27 27.12
C ALA A 319 -15.52 -14.94 27.95
N ARG A 320 -15.50 -16.27 28.05
CA ARG A 320 -16.46 -17.01 28.87
C ARG A 320 -16.31 -16.77 30.36
N GLU A 321 -15.08 -16.84 30.87
CA GLU A 321 -14.79 -16.81 32.31
C GLU A 321 -14.84 -15.40 32.90
N ARG A 322 -14.43 -14.39 32.13
CA ARG A 322 -14.24 -13.04 32.64
C ARG A 322 -15.22 -12.01 32.07
N LEU A 323 -15.79 -12.25 30.88
CA LEU A 323 -16.67 -11.30 30.19
C LEU A 323 -18.11 -11.77 30.09
N ASN A 324 -18.45 -12.93 30.67
CA ASN A 324 -19.78 -13.54 30.60
C ASN A 324 -20.30 -13.78 29.18
N LEU A 325 -19.39 -14.01 28.23
CA LEU A 325 -19.71 -14.36 26.84
C LEU A 325 -19.64 -15.87 26.69
N ALA A 326 -20.76 -16.57 26.91
CA ALA A 326 -20.82 -18.04 26.88
C ALA A 326 -20.42 -18.61 25.50
N ASP A 327 -20.84 -17.94 24.43
CA ASP A 327 -20.52 -18.29 23.06
C ASP A 327 -19.99 -17.03 22.32
N PRO A 328 -18.67 -16.74 22.42
CA PRO A 328 -18.07 -15.59 21.76
C PRO A 328 -18.18 -15.71 20.22
N GLN A 329 -18.78 -14.71 19.61
CA GLN A 329 -18.96 -14.60 18.17
C GLN A 329 -17.81 -13.78 17.53
N PRO A 330 -17.64 -13.78 16.20
CA PRO A 330 -16.59 -13.00 15.55
C PRO A 330 -16.54 -11.52 15.95
N TRP A 331 -17.67 -10.87 16.18
CA TRP A 331 -17.74 -9.47 16.65
C TRP A 331 -17.36 -9.26 18.11
N ASP A 332 -17.20 -10.35 18.89
CA ASP A 332 -16.74 -10.29 20.28
C ASP A 332 -15.23 -10.47 20.39
N LEU A 333 -14.57 -11.05 19.37
CA LEU A 333 -13.17 -11.47 19.47
C LEU A 333 -12.20 -10.31 19.64
N SER A 334 -12.38 -9.21 18.89
CA SER A 334 -11.52 -8.03 19.02
C SER A 334 -11.65 -7.38 20.40
N TYR A 335 -12.89 -7.27 20.90
CA TYR A 335 -13.17 -6.77 22.24
C TYR A 335 -12.55 -7.67 23.34
N ALA A 336 -12.78 -8.97 23.24
CA ALA A 336 -12.24 -9.94 24.18
C ALA A 336 -10.71 -10.00 24.13
N SER A 337 -10.11 -9.88 22.95
CA SER A 337 -8.65 -9.84 22.78
C SER A 337 -8.04 -8.62 23.44
N GLU A 338 -8.65 -7.45 23.31
CA GLU A 338 -8.16 -6.23 23.99
C GLU A 338 -8.22 -6.37 25.51
N LYS A 339 -9.33 -6.87 26.06
CA LYS A 339 -9.48 -7.14 27.49
C LYS A 339 -8.50 -8.22 27.99
N LEU A 340 -8.26 -9.26 27.21
CA LEU A 340 -7.27 -10.30 27.53
C LEU A 340 -5.86 -9.72 27.55
N ARG A 341 -5.50 -8.89 26.56
CA ARG A 341 -4.19 -8.25 26.48
C ARG A 341 -3.95 -7.35 27.70
N GLU A 342 -4.93 -6.51 28.07
CA GLU A 342 -4.87 -5.68 29.26
C GLU A 342 -4.66 -6.53 30.53
N ALA A 343 -5.42 -7.61 30.67
CA ALA A 343 -5.33 -8.48 31.86
C ALA A 343 -4.01 -9.26 31.92
N LYS A 344 -3.50 -9.72 30.77
CA LYS A 344 -2.32 -10.58 30.67
C LYS A 344 -1.01 -9.80 30.81
N TYR A 345 -0.95 -8.61 30.23
CA TYR A 345 0.27 -7.81 30.15
C TYR A 345 0.25 -6.53 31.00
N ALA A 346 -0.86 -6.27 31.67
CA ALA A 346 -1.05 -5.16 32.60
C ALA A 346 -0.77 -3.76 32.01
N PHE A 347 -1.20 -3.53 30.77
CA PHE A 347 -1.24 -2.20 30.13
C PHE A 347 -2.44 -2.09 29.19
N SER A 348 -2.85 -0.86 28.87
CA SER A 348 -3.85 -0.59 27.84
C SER A 348 -3.27 0.23 26.70
N GLU A 349 -3.75 -0.02 25.47
CA GLU A 349 -3.39 0.79 24.30
C GLU A 349 -3.81 2.26 24.45
N THR A 350 -4.91 2.51 25.15
CA THR A 350 -5.40 3.86 25.46
C THR A 350 -4.39 4.63 26.32
N GLU A 351 -3.77 3.95 27.28
CA GLU A 351 -2.71 4.54 28.11
C GLU A 351 -1.44 4.78 27.31
N VAL A 352 -1.01 3.81 26.52
CA VAL A 352 0.16 3.92 25.63
C VAL A 352 0.03 5.09 24.67
N LYS A 353 -1.14 5.25 24.06
CA LYS A 353 -1.44 6.32 23.10
C LYS A 353 -1.21 7.73 23.65
N LYS A 354 -1.37 7.94 24.97
CA LYS A 354 -1.11 9.24 25.62
C LYS A 354 0.34 9.72 25.51
N TYR A 355 1.27 8.83 25.20
CA TYR A 355 2.70 9.13 25.05
C TYR A 355 3.09 9.52 23.61
N PHE A 356 2.19 9.39 22.64
CA PHE A 356 2.55 9.51 21.23
C PHE A 356 1.79 10.61 20.48
N PRO A 357 1.96 11.89 20.87
CA PRO A 357 1.47 12.98 20.03
C PRO A 357 2.21 13.00 18.70
N VAL A 358 1.49 13.26 17.61
CA VAL A 358 2.02 13.19 16.22
C VAL A 358 3.30 13.99 16.03
N SER A 359 3.37 15.21 16.58
CA SER A 359 4.56 16.06 16.45
C SER A 359 5.80 15.39 17.00
N LYS A 360 5.67 14.71 18.15
CA LYS A 360 6.78 14.01 18.79
C LYS A 360 7.14 12.73 18.07
N VAL A 361 6.14 11.99 17.57
CA VAL A 361 6.37 10.79 16.76
C VAL A 361 7.14 11.11 15.49
N LEU A 362 6.75 12.15 14.76
CA LEU A 362 7.46 12.59 13.56
C LEU A 362 8.90 13.02 13.87
N ALA A 363 9.12 13.78 14.93
CA ALA A 363 10.47 14.17 15.35
C ALA A 363 11.36 12.96 15.66
N GLY A 364 10.82 11.96 16.35
CA GLY A 364 11.51 10.70 16.67
C GLY A 364 11.77 9.84 15.42
N LEU A 365 10.83 9.75 14.51
CA LEU A 365 10.99 9.08 13.22
C LEU A 365 12.15 9.72 12.43
N PHE A 366 12.16 11.04 12.33
CA PHE A 366 13.23 11.75 11.61
C PHE A 366 14.60 11.60 12.28
N ALA A 367 14.63 11.56 13.61
CA ALA A 367 15.86 11.27 14.36
C ALA A 367 16.38 9.85 14.10
N GLN A 368 15.49 8.86 14.00
CA GLN A 368 15.87 7.49 13.67
C GLN A 368 16.43 7.39 12.24
N ILE A 369 15.81 8.04 11.28
CA ILE A 369 16.29 8.07 9.88
C ILE A 369 17.66 8.78 9.81
N LYS A 370 17.85 9.84 10.57
CA LYS A 370 19.15 10.52 10.65
C LYS A 370 20.25 9.62 11.24
N LYS A 371 19.90 8.83 12.26
CA LYS A 371 20.82 7.85 12.87
C LYS A 371 21.21 6.75 11.88
N LEU A 372 20.25 6.24 11.11
CA LEU A 372 20.48 5.15 10.14
C LEU A 372 21.24 5.61 8.90
N TYR A 373 20.88 6.78 8.35
CA TYR A 373 21.26 7.18 7.00
C TYR A 373 21.89 8.57 6.90
N GLY A 374 21.94 9.34 7.99
CA GLY A 374 22.47 10.70 7.97
C GLY A 374 21.56 11.71 7.27
N ILE A 375 20.28 11.40 7.10
CA ILE A 375 19.28 12.21 6.41
C ILE A 375 18.48 13.05 7.41
N GLY A 376 18.41 14.36 7.16
CA GLY A 376 17.56 15.29 7.91
C GLY A 376 16.25 15.59 7.17
N PHE A 377 15.27 16.11 7.91
CA PHE A 377 13.98 16.57 7.39
C PHE A 377 13.76 18.03 7.77
N ALA A 378 13.33 18.83 6.80
CA ALA A 378 12.98 20.23 7.01
C ALA A 378 11.56 20.48 6.51
N GLU A 379 10.67 20.91 7.40
CA GLU A 379 9.29 21.22 7.03
C GLU A 379 9.25 22.50 6.16
N LYS A 380 8.48 22.45 5.09
CA LYS A 380 8.28 23.57 4.16
C LYS A 380 6.79 23.79 3.94
N THR A 381 6.43 25.05 3.74
CA THR A 381 5.08 25.42 3.33
C THR A 381 4.98 25.40 1.81
N VAL A 382 4.17 24.49 1.29
CA VAL A 382 3.90 24.32 -0.14
C VAL A 382 2.39 24.22 -0.35
N PRO A 383 1.88 24.39 -1.57
CA PRO A 383 0.50 24.12 -1.88
C PRO A 383 0.14 22.66 -1.60
N VAL A 384 -0.98 22.43 -0.92
CA VAL A 384 -1.46 21.08 -0.55
C VAL A 384 -2.95 20.96 -0.88
N TRP A 385 -3.44 19.71 -0.96
CA TRP A 385 -4.85 19.38 -1.28
C TRP A 385 -5.79 19.42 -0.06
N HIS A 386 -5.22 19.37 1.15
CA HIS A 386 -5.99 19.44 2.40
C HIS A 386 -5.16 20.10 3.49
N LYS A 387 -5.82 20.84 4.39
CA LYS A 387 -5.17 21.64 5.44
C LYS A 387 -4.27 20.87 6.41
N ASP A 388 -4.52 19.57 6.57
CA ASP A 388 -3.76 18.71 7.51
C ASP A 388 -2.56 18.01 6.83
N VAL A 389 -2.36 18.22 5.54
CA VAL A 389 -1.21 17.68 4.81
C VAL A 389 0.03 18.51 5.12
N ARG A 390 1.13 17.83 5.40
CA ARG A 390 2.44 18.44 5.67
C ARG A 390 3.44 18.03 4.60
N TYR A 391 4.40 18.91 4.31
CA TYR A 391 5.46 18.65 3.35
C TYR A 391 6.84 18.84 3.99
N PHE A 392 7.73 17.91 3.71
CA PHE A 392 9.11 17.92 4.22
C PHE A 392 10.10 17.75 3.06
N GLU A 393 11.15 18.54 3.07
CA GLU A 393 12.35 18.28 2.27
C GLU A 393 13.29 17.36 3.04
N LEU A 394 13.88 16.40 2.32
CA LEU A 394 14.95 15.56 2.84
C LEU A 394 16.29 16.22 2.51
N GLU A 395 17.17 16.28 3.49
CA GLU A 395 18.46 16.94 3.40
C GLU A 395 19.62 16.00 3.75
N GLN A 396 20.66 16.04 2.94
CA GLN A 396 21.91 15.35 3.20
C GLN A 396 23.08 16.32 2.96
N ASN A 397 23.96 16.48 3.95
CA ASN A 397 25.12 17.35 3.89
C ASN A 397 24.76 18.79 3.43
N GLY A 398 23.64 19.32 3.92
CA GLY A 398 23.16 20.67 3.60
C GLY A 398 22.56 20.83 2.20
N LYS A 399 22.28 19.74 1.51
CA LYS A 399 21.63 19.74 0.19
C LYS A 399 20.30 18.97 0.24
N THR A 400 19.28 19.53 -0.38
CA THR A 400 18.01 18.84 -0.59
C THR A 400 18.21 17.66 -1.55
N ILE A 401 17.67 16.49 -1.20
CA ILE A 401 17.75 15.24 -1.99
C ILE A 401 16.38 14.71 -2.41
N GLY A 402 15.30 15.25 -1.90
CA GLY A 402 13.93 14.85 -2.24
C GLY A 402 12.91 15.55 -1.38
N GLY A 403 11.62 15.24 -1.61
CA GLY A 403 10.51 15.80 -0.86
C GLY A 403 9.42 14.78 -0.58
N VAL A 404 8.67 14.96 0.50
CA VAL A 404 7.60 14.08 0.90
C VAL A 404 6.39 14.82 1.43
N TYR A 405 5.22 14.50 0.89
CA TYR A 405 3.92 14.90 1.45
C TYR A 405 3.46 13.83 2.43
N MET A 406 2.96 14.25 3.58
CA MET A 406 2.36 13.37 4.59
C MET A 406 0.90 13.74 4.81
N ASP A 407 0.00 12.86 4.39
CA ASP A 407 -1.44 12.96 4.57
C ASP A 407 -1.91 11.85 5.52
N LEU A 408 -1.92 12.15 6.82
CA LEU A 408 -1.94 11.13 7.86
C LEU A 408 -3.33 10.73 8.35
N TYR A 409 -4.38 11.54 8.16
CA TYR A 409 -5.64 11.36 8.87
C TYR A 409 -6.79 10.89 7.98
N ALA A 410 -7.65 10.04 8.55
CA ALA A 410 -8.89 9.61 7.91
C ALA A 410 -9.88 10.78 7.74
N ARG A 411 -10.64 10.78 6.64
CA ARG A 411 -11.75 11.70 6.35
C ARG A 411 -12.65 11.13 5.27
N GLU A 412 -13.84 11.68 5.13
CA GLU A 412 -14.73 11.38 4.00
C GLU A 412 -14.08 11.76 2.66
N GLY A 413 -14.37 11.01 1.61
CA GLY A 413 -13.78 11.21 0.29
C GLY A 413 -12.32 10.80 0.16
N LYS A 414 -11.74 10.20 1.18
CA LYS A 414 -10.39 9.64 1.17
C LYS A 414 -10.45 8.12 1.22
N ARG A 415 -9.79 7.48 0.27
CA ARG A 415 -9.69 6.01 0.23
C ARG A 415 -9.07 5.49 1.53
N GLY A 416 -9.63 4.41 2.07
CA GLY A 416 -9.12 3.75 3.27
C GLY A 416 -7.81 2.99 3.02
N GLY A 417 -7.16 2.59 4.11
CA GLY A 417 -5.86 1.95 4.11
C GLY A 417 -4.71 2.95 4.21
N ALA A 418 -3.49 2.47 4.07
CA ALA A 418 -2.29 3.28 3.97
C ALA A 418 -1.53 2.91 2.70
N TRP A 419 -0.84 3.86 2.11
CA TRP A 419 -0.03 3.63 0.91
C TRP A 419 1.00 4.73 0.71
N MET A 420 2.07 4.38 0.03
CA MET A 420 2.99 5.32 -0.60
C MET A 420 2.71 5.38 -2.10
N ASN A 421 2.83 6.57 -2.69
CA ASN A 421 2.90 6.75 -4.13
C ASN A 421 3.93 7.83 -4.46
N ASP A 422 4.36 7.93 -5.71
CA ASP A 422 5.31 8.95 -6.13
C ASP A 422 4.64 10.06 -6.95
N TYR A 423 5.15 11.27 -6.81
CA TYR A 423 4.85 12.38 -7.70
C TYR A 423 5.81 12.37 -8.89
N LYS A 424 7.10 12.24 -8.62
CA LYS A 424 8.18 12.16 -9.60
C LYS A 424 9.33 11.32 -9.08
N GLY A 425 10.05 10.67 -9.98
CA GLY A 425 11.27 9.92 -9.69
C GLY A 425 12.52 10.76 -9.84
N ARG A 426 13.64 10.28 -9.28
CA ARG A 426 14.96 10.84 -9.54
C ARG A 426 15.38 10.52 -10.97
N ARG A 427 15.86 11.53 -11.69
CA ARG A 427 16.47 11.37 -13.02
C ARG A 427 17.49 12.46 -13.31
N ARG A 428 18.42 12.15 -14.20
CA ARG A 428 19.33 13.14 -14.77
C ARG A 428 18.96 13.37 -16.22
N PHE A 429 18.74 14.64 -16.58
CA PHE A 429 18.46 15.04 -17.95
C PHE A 429 19.74 15.09 -18.79
N ALA A 430 19.61 15.12 -20.12
CA ALA A 430 20.72 15.19 -21.06
C ALA A 430 21.62 16.44 -20.86
N ASP A 431 21.06 17.53 -20.38
CA ASP A 431 21.81 18.77 -20.04
C ASP A 431 22.57 18.70 -18.71
N GLY A 432 22.48 17.56 -17.99
CA GLY A 432 23.10 17.34 -16.70
C GLY A 432 22.25 17.77 -15.50
N THR A 433 21.09 18.39 -15.71
CA THR A 433 20.17 18.79 -14.64
C THR A 433 19.64 17.54 -13.92
N LEU A 434 19.60 17.60 -12.59
CA LEU A 434 19.09 16.52 -11.74
C LEU A 434 17.69 16.86 -11.25
N GLN A 435 16.70 16.00 -11.59
CA GLN A 435 15.37 16.01 -10.98
C GLN A 435 15.42 15.18 -9.69
N LEU A 436 14.97 15.76 -8.59
CA LEU A 436 14.87 15.07 -7.31
C LEU A 436 13.54 14.32 -7.16
N PRO A 437 13.52 13.20 -6.42
CA PRO A 437 12.31 12.43 -6.21
C PRO A 437 11.37 13.10 -5.21
N THR A 438 10.06 12.89 -5.39
CA THR A 438 9.02 13.31 -4.46
C THR A 438 8.01 12.20 -4.26
N ALA A 439 7.61 11.97 -3.01
CA ALA A 439 6.70 10.92 -2.61
C ALA A 439 5.46 11.47 -1.87
N TYR A 440 4.37 10.70 -1.91
CA TYR A 440 3.20 10.85 -1.05
C TYR A 440 3.17 9.70 -0.05
N LEU A 441 3.06 10.00 1.25
CA LEU A 441 2.74 9.05 2.30
C LEU A 441 1.32 9.33 2.78
N VAL A 442 0.43 8.37 2.58
CA VAL A 442 -0.99 8.51 2.89
C VAL A 442 -1.37 7.46 3.94
N CYS A 443 -1.94 7.92 5.04
CA CYS A 443 -2.46 7.08 6.12
C CYS A 443 -3.92 7.45 6.43
N ASN A 444 -4.54 6.68 7.29
CA ASN A 444 -5.91 6.92 7.76
C ASN A 444 -5.97 6.81 9.28
N PHE A 445 -5.12 7.58 9.95
CA PHE A 445 -5.07 7.64 11.42
C PHE A 445 -6.25 8.41 11.99
N THR A 446 -6.48 8.25 13.29
CA THR A 446 -7.46 9.03 14.04
C THR A 446 -7.12 10.53 13.90
N PRO A 447 -8.06 11.35 13.43
CA PRO A 447 -7.79 12.77 13.19
C PRO A 447 -7.66 13.57 14.49
N PRO A 448 -7.01 14.75 14.44
CA PRO A 448 -6.99 15.69 15.56
C PRO A 448 -8.40 16.22 15.86
N VAL A 449 -8.74 16.41 17.12
CA VAL A 449 -10.06 16.86 17.57
C VAL A 449 -9.92 17.96 18.63
N GLY A 450 -10.82 18.92 18.57
CA GLY A 450 -10.95 19.95 19.63
C GLY A 450 -9.72 20.85 19.81
N GLY A 451 -8.98 21.10 18.73
CA GLY A 451 -7.76 21.92 18.75
C GLY A 451 -6.54 21.22 19.38
N LYS A 452 -6.68 19.95 19.77
CA LYS A 452 -5.57 19.11 20.24
C LYS A 452 -4.98 18.34 19.08
N GLU A 453 -3.64 18.20 19.06
CA GLU A 453 -3.00 17.34 18.05
C GLU A 453 -3.41 15.86 18.24
N ALA A 454 -3.37 15.12 17.14
CA ALA A 454 -3.64 13.69 17.17
C ALA A 454 -2.58 12.94 17.97
N ARG A 455 -3.02 11.85 18.60
CA ARG A 455 -2.15 10.88 19.28
C ARG A 455 -2.26 9.55 18.55
N LEU A 456 -1.13 8.92 18.32
CA LEU A 456 -1.05 7.67 17.57
C LEU A 456 -1.02 6.47 18.53
N SER A 457 -1.75 5.41 18.17
CA SER A 457 -1.56 4.09 18.76
C SER A 457 -0.22 3.49 18.29
N HIS A 458 0.25 2.45 18.94
CA HIS A 458 1.46 1.75 18.50
C HIS A 458 1.31 1.17 17.09
N ASP A 459 0.13 0.64 16.76
CA ASP A 459 -0.16 0.12 15.41
C ASP A 459 -0.13 1.23 14.35
N GLU A 460 -0.63 2.43 14.69
CA GLU A 460 -0.54 3.59 13.78
C GLU A 460 0.91 4.06 13.58
N ILE A 461 1.74 4.01 14.63
CA ILE A 461 3.18 4.29 14.52
C ILE A 461 3.86 3.24 13.64
N LEU A 462 3.54 1.96 13.81
CA LEU A 462 4.07 0.88 12.98
C LEU A 462 3.71 1.12 11.51
N THR A 463 2.47 1.48 11.21
CA THR A 463 2.02 1.85 9.85
C THR A 463 2.78 3.05 9.30
N LEU A 464 3.00 4.09 10.11
CA LEU A 464 3.79 5.26 9.69
C LEU A 464 5.24 4.88 9.33
N PHE A 465 5.88 4.02 10.11
CA PHE A 465 7.20 3.49 9.81
C PHE A 465 7.21 2.64 8.55
N HIS A 466 6.18 1.83 8.36
CA HIS A 466 5.98 1.03 7.15
C HIS A 466 5.93 1.92 5.90
N GLU A 467 5.01 2.88 5.84
CA GLU A 467 4.88 3.78 4.69
C GLU A 467 6.12 4.65 4.49
N THR A 468 6.78 5.05 5.57
CA THR A 468 8.05 5.76 5.50
C THR A 468 9.14 4.87 4.88
N GLY A 469 9.15 3.57 5.15
CA GLY A 469 10.06 2.62 4.51
C GLY A 469 9.95 2.61 2.99
N HIS A 470 8.72 2.60 2.46
CA HIS A 470 8.47 2.77 1.02
C HIS A 470 8.95 4.15 0.53
N GLY A 471 8.63 5.20 1.28
CA GLY A 471 9.09 6.56 0.95
C GLY A 471 10.60 6.67 0.86
N LEU A 472 11.33 6.09 1.81
CA LEU A 472 12.79 6.07 1.82
C LEU A 472 13.36 5.29 0.64
N HIS A 473 12.73 4.17 0.25
CA HIS A 473 13.13 3.42 -0.94
C HIS A 473 13.07 4.29 -2.20
N HIS A 474 12.05 5.13 -2.32
CA HIS A 474 11.90 6.06 -3.44
C HIS A 474 12.85 7.27 -3.34
N LEU A 475 12.96 7.87 -2.15
CA LEU A 475 13.63 9.15 -1.94
C LEU A 475 15.16 9.05 -1.78
N LEU A 476 15.67 7.91 -1.27
CA LEU A 476 17.11 7.71 -1.04
C LEU A 476 17.82 7.01 -2.19
N THR A 477 17.16 6.85 -3.33
CA THR A 477 17.77 6.28 -4.53
C THR A 477 18.92 7.14 -5.02
N GLN A 478 19.94 6.50 -5.58
CA GLN A 478 21.03 7.14 -6.30
C GLN A 478 21.01 6.84 -7.80
N VAL A 479 19.93 6.17 -8.26
CA VAL A 479 19.73 5.87 -9.66
C VAL A 479 19.14 7.07 -10.39
N ASP A 480 19.76 7.48 -11.47
CA ASP A 480 19.39 8.64 -12.27
C ASP A 480 18.50 8.32 -13.49
N GLU A 481 18.04 7.05 -13.61
CA GLU A 481 17.21 6.58 -14.73
C GLU A 481 15.77 6.29 -14.27
N LEU A 482 14.79 7.02 -14.82
CA LEU A 482 13.37 6.71 -14.59
C LEU A 482 13.02 5.28 -15.04
N GLY A 483 12.06 4.67 -14.35
CA GLY A 483 11.65 3.28 -14.58
C GLY A 483 12.43 2.26 -13.76
N VAL A 484 13.63 2.60 -13.28
CA VAL A 484 14.43 1.78 -12.35
C VAL A 484 14.97 2.59 -11.16
N SER A 485 14.55 3.84 -11.04
CA SER A 485 14.90 4.75 -9.96
C SER A 485 13.90 4.64 -8.80
N GLY A 486 14.41 4.60 -7.58
CA GLY A 486 13.57 4.52 -6.38
C GLY A 486 12.80 3.22 -6.31
N ILE A 487 11.50 3.33 -6.03
CA ILE A 487 10.61 2.16 -5.92
C ILE A 487 10.26 1.56 -7.30
N ASN A 488 10.45 2.33 -8.37
CA ASN A 488 10.07 1.90 -9.71
C ASN A 488 11.01 0.81 -10.24
N GLY A 489 10.45 -0.20 -10.90
CA GLY A 489 11.18 -1.32 -11.47
C GLY A 489 11.63 -2.39 -10.45
N VAL A 490 11.34 -2.20 -9.17
CA VAL A 490 11.57 -3.22 -8.12
C VAL A 490 10.54 -4.33 -8.28
N GLU A 491 10.95 -5.57 -8.12
CA GLU A 491 10.04 -6.72 -8.13
C GLU A 491 8.98 -6.56 -7.04
N TRP A 492 7.71 -6.73 -7.42
CA TRP A 492 6.58 -6.42 -6.53
C TRP A 492 6.56 -7.25 -5.24
N ASP A 493 7.06 -8.48 -5.30
CA ASP A 493 7.19 -9.36 -4.12
C ASP A 493 8.40 -9.03 -3.23
N ALA A 494 9.22 -8.07 -3.63
CA ALA A 494 10.28 -7.48 -2.80
C ALA A 494 9.97 -6.04 -2.36
N VAL A 495 8.93 -5.43 -2.89
CA VAL A 495 8.63 -4.00 -2.66
C VAL A 495 8.37 -3.69 -1.19
N GLU A 496 7.87 -4.66 -0.43
CA GLU A 496 7.60 -4.55 1.00
C GLU A 496 8.85 -4.75 1.89
N LEU A 497 10.00 -5.09 1.32
CA LEU A 497 11.22 -5.27 2.11
C LEU A 497 11.60 -4.00 2.90
N PRO A 498 11.71 -2.81 2.31
CA PRO A 498 12.06 -1.61 3.06
C PRO A 498 10.98 -1.15 4.05
N SER A 499 9.70 -1.33 3.71
CA SER A 499 8.58 -0.95 4.57
C SER A 499 8.50 -1.82 5.81
N GLN A 500 8.47 -3.12 5.66
CA GLN A 500 8.43 -4.07 6.77
C GLN A 500 9.73 -4.05 7.59
N PHE A 501 10.87 -3.78 6.96
CA PHE A 501 12.13 -3.57 7.65
C PHE A 501 12.04 -2.43 8.67
N MET A 502 11.47 -1.30 8.32
CA MET A 502 11.32 -0.15 9.21
C MET A 502 10.42 -0.43 10.42
N GLU A 503 9.45 -1.33 10.30
CA GLU A 503 8.57 -1.73 11.40
C GLU A 503 9.33 -2.29 12.61
N ASN A 504 10.48 -2.91 12.42
CA ASN A 504 11.26 -3.50 13.51
C ASN A 504 11.71 -2.46 14.54
N PHE A 505 12.01 -1.24 14.12
CA PHE A 505 12.53 -0.18 14.99
C PHE A 505 11.51 0.33 16.01
N VAL A 506 10.20 0.17 15.77
CA VAL A 506 9.16 0.55 16.75
C VAL A 506 9.03 -0.44 17.92
N TRP A 507 9.86 -1.48 17.93
CA TRP A 507 10.01 -2.43 19.04
C TRP A 507 11.34 -2.25 19.80
N GLU A 508 12.05 -1.16 19.53
CA GLU A 508 13.25 -0.77 20.28
C GLU A 508 12.93 0.35 21.28
N TYR A 509 13.31 0.16 22.55
CA TYR A 509 12.99 1.13 23.60
C TYR A 509 13.51 2.53 23.30
N ASP A 510 14.78 2.63 22.93
CA ASP A 510 15.41 3.94 22.67
C ASP A 510 14.72 4.70 21.54
N VAL A 511 14.21 3.99 20.53
CA VAL A 511 13.46 4.58 19.42
C VAL A 511 12.11 5.09 19.91
N LEU A 512 11.33 4.28 20.61
CA LEU A 512 10.01 4.68 21.12
C LEU A 512 10.12 5.76 22.20
N ALA A 513 11.06 5.66 23.11
CA ALA A 513 11.26 6.68 24.14
C ALA A 513 11.58 8.06 23.55
N GLN A 514 12.40 8.09 22.49
CA GLN A 514 12.77 9.35 21.81
C GLN A 514 11.58 10.00 21.09
N MET A 515 10.59 9.22 20.62
CA MET A 515 9.40 9.72 19.93
C MET A 515 8.18 9.88 20.84
N SER A 516 8.37 9.79 22.15
CA SER A 516 7.29 9.83 23.13
C SER A 516 7.37 11.06 24.03
N ALA A 517 6.20 11.56 24.44
CA ALA A 517 6.03 12.56 25.47
C ALA A 517 4.58 12.48 25.97
N HIS A 518 4.39 12.14 27.25
CA HIS A 518 3.05 12.07 27.83
C HIS A 518 2.30 13.40 27.69
N GLU A 519 1.05 13.35 27.29
CA GLU A 519 0.23 14.52 26.94
C GLU A 519 0.10 15.57 28.06
N GLU A 520 0.14 15.15 29.33
CA GLU A 520 0.01 16.04 30.49
C GLU A 520 1.35 16.36 31.13
N THR A 521 2.24 15.37 31.25
CA THR A 521 3.50 15.52 32.00
C THR A 521 4.71 15.80 31.12
N GLY A 522 4.64 15.49 29.84
CA GLY A 522 5.76 15.61 28.92
C GLY A 522 6.85 14.52 29.09
N GLU A 523 6.66 13.60 30.04
CA GLU A 523 7.62 12.52 30.29
C GLU A 523 7.64 11.50 29.14
N PRO A 524 8.80 10.93 28.82
CA PRO A 524 8.91 9.89 27.81
C PRO A 524 8.25 8.58 28.27
N LEU A 525 8.00 7.67 27.33
CA LEU A 525 7.48 6.33 27.60
C LEU A 525 8.32 5.62 28.67
N PRO A 526 7.74 5.22 29.81
CA PRO A 526 8.48 4.51 30.86
C PRO A 526 8.98 3.15 30.33
N LYS A 527 10.20 2.78 30.74
CA LYS A 527 10.79 1.46 30.38
C LYS A 527 9.90 0.30 30.82
N GLU A 528 9.28 0.41 32.01
CA GLU A 528 8.37 -0.61 32.51
C GLU A 528 7.15 -0.80 31.59
N LEU A 529 6.56 0.29 31.09
CA LEU A 529 5.42 0.21 30.15
C LEU A 529 5.87 -0.38 28.81
N PHE A 530 7.04 0.02 28.31
CA PHE A 530 7.61 -0.57 27.11
C PHE A 530 7.85 -2.09 27.27
N ASP A 531 8.37 -2.53 28.41
CA ASP A 531 8.64 -3.96 28.65
C ASP A 531 7.33 -4.78 28.65
N LYS A 532 6.23 -4.22 29.13
CA LYS A 532 4.90 -4.81 29.02
C LYS A 532 4.44 -4.89 27.55
N MET A 533 4.62 -3.83 26.79
CA MET A 533 4.32 -3.80 25.35
C MET A 533 5.14 -4.85 24.59
N LEU A 534 6.44 -4.92 24.88
CA LEU A 534 7.34 -5.88 24.22
C LEU A 534 6.97 -7.33 24.55
N ALA A 535 6.55 -7.61 25.81
CA ALA A 535 6.03 -8.92 26.19
C ALA A 535 4.77 -9.31 25.40
N ALA A 536 3.97 -8.31 24.99
CA ALA A 536 2.78 -8.51 24.17
C ALA A 536 3.03 -8.50 22.66
N LYS A 537 4.26 -8.29 22.20
CA LYS A 537 4.60 -8.15 20.77
C LYS A 537 4.03 -9.27 19.90
N ASN A 538 4.13 -10.49 20.35
CA ASN A 538 3.67 -11.67 19.63
C ASN A 538 2.29 -12.16 20.09
N PHE A 539 1.55 -11.31 20.81
CA PHE A 539 0.19 -11.63 21.23
C PHE A 539 -0.70 -11.88 20.03
N GLN A 540 -1.28 -13.07 19.95
CA GLN A 540 -2.12 -13.53 18.86
C GLN A 540 -1.43 -13.51 17.46
N ARG A 541 -0.11 -13.60 17.43
CA ARG A 541 0.66 -13.64 16.17
C ARG A 541 0.26 -14.84 15.30
N GLY A 542 -0.11 -15.97 15.90
CA GLY A 542 -0.60 -17.15 15.20
C GLY A 542 -1.88 -16.86 14.42
N MET A 543 -2.89 -16.26 15.07
CA MET A 543 -4.15 -15.88 14.42
C MET A 543 -3.93 -14.84 13.32
N PHE A 544 -3.07 -13.85 13.56
CA PHE A 544 -2.73 -12.87 12.54
C PHE A 544 -2.14 -13.53 11.29
N LEU A 545 -1.15 -14.39 11.47
CA LEU A 545 -0.46 -15.00 10.32
C LEU A 545 -1.36 -15.94 9.52
N VAL A 546 -2.19 -16.78 10.16
CA VAL A 546 -3.14 -17.62 9.41
C VAL A 546 -4.18 -16.78 8.66
N ARG A 547 -4.57 -15.62 9.17
CA ARG A 547 -5.44 -14.68 8.47
C ARG A 547 -4.77 -14.13 7.21
N GLN A 548 -3.49 -13.78 7.28
CA GLN A 548 -2.73 -13.34 6.11
C GLN A 548 -2.57 -14.46 5.08
N MET A 549 -2.38 -15.70 5.54
CA MET A 549 -2.31 -16.87 4.65
C MET A 549 -3.65 -17.15 3.96
N GLU A 550 -4.77 -16.96 4.65
CA GLU A 550 -6.11 -17.04 4.05
C GLU A 550 -6.23 -16.09 2.86
N PHE A 551 -5.82 -14.84 3.03
CA PHE A 551 -5.87 -13.82 1.97
C PHE A 551 -4.97 -14.17 0.79
N ALA A 552 -3.71 -14.53 1.08
CA ALA A 552 -2.72 -14.85 0.06
C ALA A 552 -3.05 -16.11 -0.73
N LEU A 553 -3.56 -17.15 -0.05
CA LEU A 553 -3.99 -18.40 -0.69
C LEU A 553 -5.25 -18.18 -1.55
N PHE A 554 -6.21 -17.41 -1.05
CA PHE A 554 -7.39 -17.04 -1.83
C PHE A 554 -6.98 -16.31 -3.12
N ASP A 555 -6.17 -15.27 -3.01
CA ASP A 555 -5.67 -14.49 -4.14
C ASP A 555 -4.95 -15.37 -5.17
N MET A 556 -3.92 -16.09 -4.74
CA MET A 556 -3.14 -16.92 -5.67
C MET A 556 -3.99 -18.01 -6.32
N THR A 557 -4.92 -18.61 -5.59
CA THR A 557 -5.76 -19.69 -6.09
C THR A 557 -6.73 -19.21 -7.16
N ILE A 558 -7.46 -18.11 -6.93
CA ILE A 558 -8.43 -17.61 -7.91
C ILE A 558 -7.79 -17.16 -9.22
N TYR A 559 -6.56 -16.62 -9.16
CA TYR A 559 -5.82 -16.19 -10.35
C TYR A 559 -4.98 -17.29 -11.00
N SER A 560 -4.80 -18.44 -10.35
CA SER A 560 -4.13 -19.62 -10.91
C SER A 560 -5.08 -20.54 -11.71
N GLU A 561 -6.37 -20.27 -11.67
CA GLU A 561 -7.35 -21.07 -12.41
C GLU A 561 -7.36 -20.71 -13.89
N ASP A 562 -7.49 -21.73 -14.72
CA ASP A 562 -7.60 -21.62 -16.18
C ASP A 562 -8.99 -22.01 -16.72
N ASN A 563 -9.91 -22.33 -15.80
CA ASN A 563 -11.27 -22.77 -16.09
C ASN A 563 -12.29 -21.68 -15.70
N GLU A 564 -12.96 -21.09 -16.67
CA GLU A 564 -13.96 -20.05 -16.47
C GLU A 564 -15.10 -20.45 -15.50
N GLY A 565 -15.45 -21.73 -15.43
CA GLY A 565 -16.44 -22.24 -14.51
C GLY A 565 -16.01 -22.13 -13.04
N ARG A 566 -14.72 -22.21 -12.76
CA ARG A 566 -14.17 -22.03 -11.41
C ARG A 566 -14.03 -20.56 -11.02
N LEU A 567 -13.70 -19.68 -11.95
CA LEU A 567 -13.61 -18.24 -11.69
C LEU A 567 -14.94 -17.68 -11.13
N LYS A 568 -16.08 -18.15 -11.63
CA LYS A 568 -17.41 -17.77 -11.16
C LYS A 568 -17.75 -18.34 -9.78
N ASN A 569 -16.99 -19.32 -9.31
CA ASN A 569 -17.14 -19.95 -8.00
C ASN A 569 -16.11 -19.46 -6.96
N TRP A 570 -15.57 -18.27 -7.13
CA TRP A 570 -14.61 -17.69 -6.18
C TRP A 570 -15.11 -17.68 -4.73
N PRO A 571 -16.41 -17.53 -4.40
CA PRO A 571 -16.87 -17.67 -3.02
C PRO A 571 -16.59 -19.04 -2.44
N GLN A 572 -16.76 -20.12 -3.24
CA GLN A 572 -16.45 -21.48 -2.81
C GLN A 572 -14.95 -21.72 -2.64
N VAL A 573 -14.11 -21.06 -3.44
CA VAL A 573 -12.65 -21.08 -3.27
C VAL A 573 -12.28 -20.46 -1.93
N LEU A 574 -12.86 -19.30 -1.59
CA LEU A 574 -12.65 -18.65 -0.30
C LEU A 574 -13.07 -19.54 0.87
N ASP A 575 -14.23 -20.18 0.78
CA ASP A 575 -14.71 -21.12 1.79
C ASP A 575 -13.78 -22.33 1.95
N SER A 576 -13.23 -22.84 0.85
CA SER A 576 -12.30 -23.97 0.87
C SER A 576 -10.98 -23.59 1.55
N VAL A 577 -10.44 -22.42 1.23
CA VAL A 577 -9.23 -21.88 1.88
C VAL A 577 -9.47 -21.67 3.38
N ARG A 578 -10.61 -21.11 3.76
CA ARG A 578 -10.97 -20.91 5.17
C ARG A 578 -11.07 -22.22 5.94
N LYS A 579 -11.67 -23.25 5.36
CA LYS A 579 -11.75 -24.60 5.99
C LYS A 579 -10.37 -25.19 6.22
N GLU A 580 -9.42 -24.93 5.35
CA GLU A 580 -8.06 -25.46 5.46
C GLU A 580 -7.21 -24.70 6.48
N VAL A 581 -7.16 -23.37 6.38
CA VAL A 581 -6.17 -22.58 7.12
C VAL A 581 -6.77 -21.75 8.25
N ALA A 582 -8.00 -21.26 8.14
CA ALA A 582 -8.57 -20.35 9.12
C ALA A 582 -8.95 -21.07 10.43
N VAL A 583 -8.74 -20.39 11.54
CA VAL A 583 -9.21 -20.83 12.86
C VAL A 583 -10.51 -20.12 13.26
N ILE A 584 -10.76 -18.94 12.74
CA ILE A 584 -12.02 -18.20 12.92
C ILE A 584 -12.85 -18.39 11.65
N GLN A 585 -14.05 -18.99 11.80
CA GLN A 585 -15.00 -19.08 10.71
C GLN A 585 -15.93 -17.86 10.76
N PRO A 586 -15.96 -17.02 9.72
CA PRO A 586 -16.85 -15.87 9.70
C PRO A 586 -18.32 -16.29 9.52
N PRO A 587 -19.28 -15.40 9.88
CA PRO A 587 -20.69 -15.64 9.59
C PRO A 587 -20.95 -15.78 8.08
N GLU A 588 -22.04 -16.49 7.73
CA GLU A 588 -22.45 -16.70 6.32
C GLU A 588 -22.66 -15.39 5.54
N TYR A 589 -23.03 -14.30 6.24
CA TYR A 589 -23.21 -13.00 5.62
C TYR A 589 -21.90 -12.25 5.36
N ASN A 590 -20.74 -12.78 5.74
CA ASN A 590 -19.46 -12.13 5.49
C ASN A 590 -19.19 -12.04 3.97
N ARG A 591 -18.93 -10.84 3.50
CA ARG A 591 -18.60 -10.52 2.09
C ARG A 591 -17.22 -9.87 1.96
N PHE A 592 -16.25 -10.39 2.69
CA PHE A 592 -14.89 -9.86 2.72
C PHE A 592 -14.32 -9.55 1.34
N ALA A 593 -14.49 -10.46 0.38
CA ALA A 593 -13.94 -10.29 -0.98
C ALA A 593 -14.46 -9.01 -1.67
N ASN A 594 -15.71 -8.61 -1.38
CA ASN A 594 -16.33 -7.42 -1.99
C ASN A 594 -15.67 -6.09 -1.61
N SER A 595 -14.87 -6.08 -0.55
CA SER A 595 -14.07 -4.94 -0.11
C SER A 595 -12.56 -5.18 -0.11
N PHE A 596 -12.12 -6.31 -0.68
CA PHE A 596 -10.70 -6.67 -0.74
C PHE A 596 -9.99 -5.92 -1.87
N GLY A 597 -9.81 -4.63 -1.67
CA GLY A 597 -9.22 -3.71 -2.65
C GLY A 597 -7.82 -4.08 -3.11
N HIS A 598 -6.98 -4.68 -2.26
CA HIS A 598 -5.61 -5.07 -2.62
C HIS A 598 -5.53 -5.86 -3.92
N ILE A 599 -6.37 -6.90 -4.06
CA ILE A 599 -6.29 -7.81 -5.20
C ILE A 599 -7.24 -7.45 -6.35
N PHE A 600 -8.21 -6.55 -6.13
CA PHE A 600 -9.17 -6.15 -7.17
C PHE A 600 -9.02 -4.69 -7.64
N ALA A 601 -8.28 -3.86 -6.89
CA ALA A 601 -8.10 -2.45 -7.20
C ALA A 601 -6.74 -1.87 -6.79
N GLY A 602 -5.91 -2.64 -6.10
CA GLY A 602 -4.68 -2.14 -5.46
C GLY A 602 -3.37 -2.64 -6.08
N GLY A 603 -3.41 -3.36 -7.19
CA GLY A 603 -2.19 -3.85 -7.85
C GLY A 603 -1.61 -5.15 -7.28
N TYR A 604 -2.29 -5.81 -6.33
CA TYR A 604 -1.84 -7.05 -5.71
C TYR A 604 -2.53 -8.31 -6.27
N SER A 605 -3.14 -8.25 -7.44
CA SER A 605 -3.73 -9.41 -8.11
C SER A 605 -2.68 -10.50 -8.35
N ALA A 606 -2.90 -11.72 -7.84
CA ALA A 606 -1.91 -12.78 -7.76
C ALA A 606 -0.56 -12.28 -7.20
N GLY A 607 -0.63 -11.45 -6.19
CA GLY A 607 0.52 -10.74 -5.63
C GLY A 607 0.42 -10.49 -4.13
N TYR A 608 -0.68 -10.84 -3.46
CA TYR A 608 -0.84 -10.59 -2.02
C TYR A 608 0.18 -11.38 -1.17
N TYR A 609 0.65 -12.52 -1.67
CA TYR A 609 1.74 -13.28 -1.05
C TYR A 609 3.00 -12.45 -0.82
N SER A 610 3.16 -11.34 -1.54
CA SER A 610 4.33 -10.46 -1.47
C SER A 610 4.59 -9.97 -0.04
N TYR A 611 3.55 -9.74 0.76
CA TYR A 611 3.69 -9.38 2.17
C TYR A 611 4.43 -10.44 2.98
N ALA A 612 4.03 -11.70 2.85
CA ALA A 612 4.70 -12.80 3.55
C ALA A 612 6.10 -13.10 2.99
N TRP A 613 6.24 -13.01 1.67
CA TRP A 613 7.52 -13.21 0.99
C TRP A 613 8.56 -12.17 1.39
N ALA A 614 8.18 -10.89 1.34
CA ALA A 614 9.05 -9.80 1.75
C ALA A 614 9.28 -9.75 3.27
N GLU A 615 8.37 -10.29 4.08
CA GLU A 615 8.56 -10.39 5.53
C GLU A 615 9.71 -11.35 5.87
N VAL A 616 9.92 -12.40 5.09
CA VAL A 616 11.13 -13.26 5.19
C VAL A 616 12.38 -12.43 4.92
N LEU A 617 12.36 -11.63 3.86
CA LEU A 617 13.48 -10.75 3.49
C LEU A 617 13.76 -9.70 4.55
N SER A 618 12.73 -9.03 5.04
CA SER A 618 12.85 -7.93 6.00
C SER A 618 13.31 -8.43 7.39
N ALA A 619 12.79 -9.55 7.85
CA ALA A 619 13.22 -10.16 9.11
C ALA A 619 14.69 -10.57 9.06
N ASP A 620 15.12 -11.18 7.97
CA ASP A 620 16.51 -11.58 7.78
C ASP A 620 17.44 -10.37 7.57
N ALA A 621 16.97 -9.30 6.92
CA ALA A 621 17.71 -8.05 6.81
C ALA A 621 17.88 -7.38 8.18
N TYR A 622 16.82 -7.34 9.01
CA TYR A 622 16.91 -6.78 10.36
C TYR A 622 17.81 -7.63 11.28
N ALA A 623 17.87 -8.95 11.06
CA ALA A 623 18.81 -9.83 11.78
C ALA A 623 20.27 -9.36 11.63
N ALA A 624 20.65 -8.73 10.51
CA ALA A 624 21.98 -8.15 10.35
C ALA A 624 22.27 -7.02 11.37
N PHE A 625 21.24 -6.29 11.80
CA PHE A 625 21.36 -5.27 12.85
C PHE A 625 21.44 -5.89 14.25
N GLU A 626 20.74 -7.00 14.49
CA GLU A 626 20.85 -7.77 15.74
C GLU A 626 22.24 -8.41 15.89
N GLU A 627 22.84 -8.84 14.81
CA GLU A 627 24.16 -9.44 14.73
C GLU A 627 25.32 -8.40 14.81
N SER A 628 25.00 -7.11 14.60
CA SER A 628 25.99 -6.04 14.48
C SER A 628 26.06 -5.19 15.77
N ASN A 629 27.28 -4.76 16.09
CA ASN A 629 27.50 -3.76 17.15
C ASN A 629 27.55 -2.31 16.60
N ASP A 630 27.41 -2.13 15.28
CA ASP A 630 27.46 -0.83 14.60
C ASP A 630 26.23 -0.63 13.71
N VAL A 631 25.19 -0.06 14.30
CA VAL A 631 23.91 0.23 13.64
C VAL A 631 24.08 1.20 12.47
N ALA A 632 24.95 2.20 12.60
CA ALA A 632 25.15 3.20 11.55
C ALA A 632 25.84 2.60 10.33
N ALA A 633 26.88 1.77 10.54
CA ALA A 633 27.56 1.07 9.44
C ALA A 633 26.63 0.07 8.74
N THR A 634 25.82 -0.66 9.50
CA THR A 634 24.83 -1.61 8.95
C THR A 634 23.73 -0.88 8.20
N GLY A 635 23.22 0.24 8.72
CA GLY A 635 22.26 1.12 8.06
C GLY A 635 22.79 1.68 6.74
N LYS A 636 24.04 2.16 6.73
CA LYS A 636 24.69 2.61 5.51
C LYS A 636 24.80 1.52 4.45
N ARG A 637 25.10 0.29 4.85
CA ARG A 637 25.15 -0.88 3.96
C ARG A 637 23.77 -1.22 3.39
N PHE A 638 22.73 -1.20 4.24
CA PHE A 638 21.34 -1.38 3.80
C PHE A 638 20.92 -0.30 2.79
N TRP A 639 21.25 0.95 3.07
CA TRP A 639 21.03 2.02 2.10
C TRP A 639 21.73 1.76 0.77
N GLN A 640 23.03 1.47 0.80
CA GLN A 640 23.85 1.29 -0.42
C GLN A 640 23.40 0.11 -1.27
N GLU A 641 23.03 -1.02 -0.65
CA GLU A 641 22.75 -2.27 -1.35
C GLU A 641 21.26 -2.50 -1.66
N ILE A 642 20.34 -1.87 -0.92
CA ILE A 642 18.91 -2.04 -1.09
C ILE A 642 18.24 -0.73 -1.59
N LEU A 643 18.31 0.35 -0.80
CA LEU A 643 17.57 1.58 -1.10
C LEU A 643 18.14 2.36 -2.28
N ALA A 644 19.46 2.53 -2.31
CA ALA A 644 20.12 3.37 -3.31
C ALA A 644 20.07 2.82 -4.73
N VAL A 645 19.98 1.49 -4.86
CA VAL A 645 20.00 0.81 -6.17
C VAL A 645 18.62 0.74 -6.84
N GLY A 646 17.53 0.96 -6.09
CA GLY A 646 16.17 0.89 -6.62
C GLY A 646 15.90 -0.37 -7.41
N GLY A 647 15.29 -0.24 -8.58
CA GLY A 647 15.02 -1.33 -9.53
C GLY A 647 16.16 -1.59 -10.54
N SER A 648 17.31 -0.93 -10.38
CA SER A 648 18.43 -1.08 -11.32
C SER A 648 19.17 -2.40 -11.20
N ARG A 649 18.97 -3.13 -10.12
CA ARG A 649 19.51 -4.47 -9.82
C ARG A 649 18.39 -5.33 -9.24
N SER A 650 18.37 -6.63 -9.54
CA SER A 650 17.33 -7.51 -8.99
C SER A 650 17.35 -7.52 -7.45
N ALA A 651 16.18 -7.72 -6.87
CA ALA A 651 16.04 -7.77 -5.41
C ALA A 651 16.85 -8.92 -4.80
N ALA A 652 16.94 -10.07 -5.47
CA ALA A 652 17.75 -11.19 -5.05
C ALA A 652 19.25 -10.85 -4.98
N GLU A 653 19.79 -10.21 -6.01
CA GLU A 653 21.17 -9.74 -6.04
C GLU A 653 21.44 -8.68 -4.97
N SER A 654 20.52 -7.75 -4.80
CA SER A 654 20.61 -6.67 -3.80
C SER A 654 20.60 -7.22 -2.38
N PHE A 655 19.71 -8.17 -2.09
CA PHE A 655 19.67 -8.85 -0.80
C PHE A 655 20.96 -9.61 -0.50
N LYS A 656 21.45 -10.36 -1.49
CA LYS A 656 22.72 -11.13 -1.36
C LYS A 656 23.93 -10.20 -1.19
N ALA A 657 23.95 -9.04 -1.86
CA ALA A 657 25.01 -8.03 -1.66
C ALA A 657 24.98 -7.47 -0.23
N PHE A 658 23.79 -7.27 0.35
CA PHE A 658 23.61 -6.79 1.73
C PHE A 658 23.94 -7.87 2.77
N ARG A 659 23.37 -9.09 2.65
CA ARG A 659 23.51 -10.15 3.64
C ARG A 659 24.71 -11.08 3.43
N GLY A 660 25.29 -11.13 2.22
CA GLY A 660 26.35 -12.05 1.84
C GLY A 660 25.87 -13.49 1.57
N ARG A 661 24.57 -13.73 1.59
CA ARG A 661 23.92 -15.03 1.38
C ARG A 661 22.50 -14.90 0.89
N GLU A 662 21.88 -16.00 0.51
CA GLU A 662 20.45 -16.06 0.22
C GLU A 662 19.60 -15.86 1.48
N PRO A 663 18.31 -15.43 1.35
CA PRO A 663 17.40 -15.26 2.49
C PRO A 663 17.12 -16.57 3.24
N SER A 664 16.88 -16.45 4.56
CA SER A 664 16.42 -17.55 5.42
C SER A 664 15.14 -17.16 6.15
N ILE A 665 14.22 -18.12 6.30
CA ILE A 665 12.99 -17.97 7.07
C ILE A 665 13.22 -17.94 8.58
N ASP A 666 14.38 -18.30 9.07
CA ASP A 666 14.65 -18.51 10.50
C ASP A 666 14.41 -17.24 11.33
N ALA A 667 14.81 -16.08 10.79
CA ALA A 667 14.59 -14.80 11.48
C ALA A 667 13.08 -14.49 11.63
N LEU A 668 12.29 -14.73 10.59
CA LEU A 668 10.83 -14.54 10.65
C LEU A 668 10.18 -15.42 11.73
N LEU A 669 10.53 -16.70 11.77
CA LEU A 669 10.00 -17.65 12.76
C LEU A 669 10.38 -17.21 14.17
N ARG A 670 11.64 -16.86 14.40
CA ARG A 670 12.13 -16.35 15.69
C ARG A 670 11.39 -15.06 16.11
N HIS A 671 11.27 -14.08 15.20
CA HIS A 671 10.59 -12.81 15.49
C HIS A 671 9.10 -13.00 15.73
N SER A 672 8.48 -14.03 15.16
CA SER A 672 7.08 -14.38 15.38
C SER A 672 6.83 -15.17 16.67
N GLY A 673 7.90 -15.54 17.40
CA GLY A 673 7.77 -16.35 18.61
C GLY A 673 7.41 -17.80 18.31
N PHE A 674 7.62 -18.28 17.07
CA PHE A 674 7.46 -19.68 16.71
C PHE A 674 8.77 -20.41 17.00
N ASP A 675 8.74 -21.31 17.99
CA ASP A 675 9.88 -22.16 18.25
C ASP A 675 10.23 -22.96 16.99
N ASN A 676 11.51 -23.25 16.80
CA ASN A 676 11.98 -24.11 15.72
C ASN A 676 11.33 -25.51 15.85
N ALA A 677 10.04 -25.59 15.49
CA ALA A 677 9.37 -26.86 15.29
C ALA A 677 9.93 -27.42 13.97
N ALA A 678 10.84 -28.37 14.13
CA ALA A 678 11.49 -29.13 13.09
C ALA A 678 10.48 -29.82 12.14
#